data_a59696a25d1be8f80a6ffaff81dfc831
#
_entry.id   a59696a25d1be8f80a6ffaff81dfc831
#
_cell.length_a   1.000
_cell.length_b   1.000
_cell.length_c   1.000
_cell.angle_alpha   90.00
_cell.angle_beta   90.00
_cell.angle_gamma   90.00
#
_symmetry.space_group_name_H-M   'P 1'
#
loop_
_entity.id
_entity.type
_entity.pdbx_description
1 polymer ?
#
loop_
_entity_poly.entity_id
_entity_poly.type
_entity_poly.pdbx_seq_one_letter_code
_entity_poly.pdbx_strand_id
1 'polypeptide(L)'
;MKADNLRILSENGFSVPKFQVVGPNEDIDFSHFETELFAVRSNDAHEDGGKFSYAGQFLTVLNVPKENVKKAVLAVADSYKIRYYEKSLGIKSENNNSSVIIQEMVKASYSGVIFTSNPKGILNDMVIVVGKGIGENVVGDKEETVTYHCYKEGASYKEGSDILFPEHFVKELEKLGNRIEKLFNKPMDIEFAIEDEKIYILQAREITSLDFDLPVRILDNSNIAESYPGVCKKLTRSFAKEVYTKIFTRLGRRALGKSVKYYEDLFPHMVCDFGGRMYYEISSWYDILRLLPLSSKIIPVWQKMLGVESEKITFSKEKPNIYIKSRLLFSFLYLMVVSQRKMRDLSTFFKKEFRYFDKKIEKEDDPKKLYFLFKEMEEIFFREWDLTLINDMVSFLSTYFAGDKVKKSLSLESKKPAEALNDLIYTYKRFGKESPKYRRKREKYIKYYGDRTVGELKLETRTFSTNPESLDKLVEEREKLPLKIKKGKYIYKRKSLARLSTNNREISRLNRSRLFGLMRKLIDKIALKTVGDDIYHLSLEQIRDMIFLGKEFSDEINEERNMLLIYENIPTIRRVELLGNPDIDFCDVQAIEEDGDERKDFLIGRGVSSGRVSGEIIKITDMRKVLLKDVKGKIIATYSTDPGWFLLLDVAKGILAERGSLLSHTAIVARELKKPAVVGIKGLMNQVQTGDIVDIDGNRGYCKIIKRS
;
A
#
# COMPACT_ATOMS: atom_id res chain seq x y z
N MET A 1 30.42 12.15 6.45
CA MET A 1 30.73 12.82 5.16
C MET A 1 30.76 11.79 4.04
N LYS A 2 30.50 12.17 2.79
CA LYS A 2 30.50 11.26 1.62
C LYS A 2 31.76 10.41 1.51
N ALA A 3 32.92 11.03 1.70
CA ALA A 3 34.22 10.36 1.64
C ALA A 3 34.41 9.28 2.73
N ASP A 4 33.89 9.51 3.92
CA ASP A 4 34.01 8.50 5.01
C ASP A 4 33.18 7.27 4.70
N ASN A 5 31.97 7.47 4.14
CA ASN A 5 31.12 6.36 3.72
C ASN A 5 31.78 5.54 2.59
N LEU A 6 32.45 6.20 1.62
CA LEU A 6 33.19 5.53 0.56
C LEU A 6 34.39 4.73 1.12
N ARG A 7 35.11 5.25 2.12
CA ARG A 7 36.19 4.52 2.80
C ARG A 7 35.66 3.26 3.50
N ILE A 8 34.58 3.42 4.30
CA ILE A 8 33.93 2.31 5.00
C ILE A 8 33.50 1.24 4.00
N LEU A 9 32.90 1.62 2.88
CA LEU A 9 32.48 0.68 1.83
C LEU A 9 33.69 -0.06 1.22
N SER A 10 34.76 0.67 0.85
CA SER A 10 35.97 0.08 0.29
C SER A 10 36.63 -0.91 1.26
N GLU A 11 36.76 -0.54 2.54
CA GLU A 11 37.33 -1.39 3.61
C GLU A 11 36.49 -2.64 3.88
N ASN A 12 35.18 -2.62 3.59
CA ASN A 12 34.26 -3.76 3.71
C ASN A 12 34.06 -4.55 2.39
N GLY A 13 34.94 -4.33 1.41
CA GLY A 13 35.03 -5.15 0.19
C GLY A 13 33.97 -4.82 -0.87
N PHE A 14 33.39 -3.61 -0.83
CA PHE A 14 32.58 -3.12 -1.92
C PHE A 14 33.44 -2.50 -3.02
N SER A 15 33.05 -2.66 -4.27
CA SER A 15 33.75 -2.03 -5.40
C SER A 15 33.45 -0.53 -5.42
N VAL A 16 34.40 0.26 -4.97
CA VAL A 16 34.37 1.73 -5.02
C VAL A 16 35.45 2.18 -5.99
N PRO A 17 35.17 3.09 -6.97
CA PRO A 17 36.22 3.65 -7.80
C PRO A 17 37.28 4.33 -6.93
N LYS A 18 38.55 4.26 -7.32
CA LYS A 18 39.63 4.89 -6.56
C LYS A 18 39.34 6.37 -6.42
N PHE A 19 39.60 6.91 -5.24
CA PHE A 19 39.33 8.33 -4.93
C PHE A 19 40.35 8.93 -3.98
N GLN A 20 40.51 10.25 -4.07
CA GLN A 20 41.30 11.06 -3.16
C GLN A 20 40.45 12.21 -2.63
N VAL A 21 40.64 12.55 -1.36
CA VAL A 21 40.00 13.73 -0.74
C VAL A 21 41.06 14.79 -0.61
N VAL A 22 40.78 15.99 -1.14
CA VAL A 22 41.74 17.10 -1.15
C VAL A 22 41.06 18.40 -0.66
N GLY A 23 41.84 19.22 -0.02
CA GLY A 23 41.47 20.64 0.20
C GLY A 23 41.64 21.45 -1.09
N PRO A 24 41.03 22.65 -1.18
CA PRO A 24 41.10 23.51 -2.38
C PRO A 24 42.52 23.87 -2.85
N ASN A 25 43.49 23.89 -1.93
CA ASN A 25 44.86 24.29 -2.19
C ASN A 25 45.86 23.13 -2.02
N GLU A 26 45.42 21.92 -1.81
CA GLU A 26 46.28 20.75 -1.66
C GLU A 26 46.74 20.18 -3.00
N ASP A 27 47.90 19.54 -3.01
CA ASP A 27 48.40 18.84 -4.19
C ASP A 27 47.68 17.52 -4.39
N ILE A 28 47.43 17.23 -5.66
CA ILE A 28 46.75 16.00 -6.08
C ILE A 28 47.74 14.96 -6.45
N ASP A 29 47.72 13.80 -5.77
CA ASP A 29 48.53 12.64 -6.13
C ASP A 29 47.81 11.77 -7.14
N PHE A 30 48.28 11.77 -8.40
CA PHE A 30 47.71 10.98 -9.46
C PHE A 30 48.36 9.58 -9.59
N SER A 31 49.35 9.24 -8.79
CA SER A 31 50.15 7.99 -8.96
C SER A 31 49.35 6.71 -8.74
N HIS A 32 48.26 6.80 -7.97
CA HIS A 32 47.42 5.66 -7.64
C HIS A 32 46.17 5.49 -8.52
N PHE A 33 45.89 6.45 -9.42
CA PHE A 33 44.80 6.40 -10.32
C PHE A 33 45.16 5.69 -11.65
N GLU A 34 44.20 4.97 -12.24
CA GLU A 34 44.37 4.21 -13.47
C GLU A 34 43.62 4.80 -14.67
N THR A 35 42.94 5.93 -14.47
CA THR A 35 42.14 6.62 -15.50
C THR A 35 42.65 8.02 -15.80
N GLU A 36 42.34 8.53 -16.99
CA GLU A 36 42.57 9.93 -17.38
C GLU A 36 41.33 10.84 -17.20
N LEU A 37 40.18 10.27 -16.79
CA LEU A 37 38.93 11.00 -16.57
C LEU A 37 38.48 10.86 -15.14
N PHE A 38 38.03 11.97 -14.55
CA PHE A 38 37.67 12.07 -13.16
C PHE A 38 36.29 12.67 -12.93
N ALA A 39 35.65 12.27 -11.85
CA ALA A 39 34.53 12.97 -11.22
C ALA A 39 35.03 13.80 -10.05
N VAL A 40 34.71 15.08 -10.02
CA VAL A 40 35.09 15.99 -8.94
C VAL A 40 33.82 16.40 -8.20
N ARG A 41 33.70 15.95 -6.93
CA ARG A 41 32.44 16.02 -6.15
C ARG A 41 32.65 16.80 -4.85
N SER A 42 31.58 17.42 -4.37
CA SER A 42 31.54 18.04 -3.04
C SER A 42 31.66 17.00 -1.91
N ASN A 43 32.28 17.41 -0.79
CA ASN A 43 32.40 16.62 0.45
C ASN A 43 32.25 17.53 1.66
N ASP A 44 31.08 18.13 1.84
CA ASP A 44 30.78 19.01 2.98
C ASP A 44 30.02 18.23 4.07
N ALA A 45 30.38 18.50 5.33
CA ALA A 45 29.76 17.85 6.49
C ALA A 45 28.27 18.24 6.67
N HIS A 46 27.87 19.39 6.14
CA HIS A 46 26.50 19.90 6.23
C HIS A 46 25.60 19.37 5.13
N GLU A 47 26.17 18.80 4.06
CA GLU A 47 25.40 18.22 2.95
C GLU A 47 24.58 16.99 3.40
N ASP A 48 25.11 16.26 4.39
CA ASP A 48 24.50 15.06 4.99
C ASP A 48 23.83 15.33 6.35
N GLY A 49 23.61 16.59 6.73
CA GLY A 49 23.05 16.98 8.03
C GLY A 49 21.60 16.50 8.21
N GLY A 50 21.32 15.78 9.31
CA GLY A 50 20.09 15.01 9.55
C GLY A 50 18.76 15.78 9.62
N LYS A 51 18.72 17.09 9.41
CA LYS A 51 17.46 17.87 9.35
C LYS A 51 17.17 18.50 8.00
N PHE A 52 18.18 18.68 7.15
CA PHE A 52 18.03 19.28 5.82
C PHE A 52 19.01 18.61 4.86
N SER A 53 18.54 18.17 3.70
CA SER A 53 19.39 17.66 2.62
C SER A 53 19.69 18.82 1.66
N TYR A 54 20.97 19.07 1.43
CA TYR A 54 21.44 20.01 0.41
C TYR A 54 21.66 19.32 -0.94
N ALA A 55 20.99 18.21 -1.20
CA ALA A 55 21.13 17.43 -2.40
C ALA A 55 20.96 18.29 -3.66
N GLY A 56 21.95 18.26 -4.54
CA GLY A 56 21.95 18.98 -5.80
C GLY A 56 22.26 20.50 -5.72
N GLN A 57 22.64 21.03 -4.56
CA GLN A 57 23.05 22.43 -4.43
C GLN A 57 24.53 22.66 -4.67
N PHE A 58 25.37 21.65 -4.43
CA PHE A 58 26.80 21.73 -4.65
C PHE A 58 27.18 21.15 -6.02
N LEU A 59 28.19 21.78 -6.63
CA LEU A 59 28.65 21.43 -7.96
C LEU A 59 29.33 20.03 -7.94
N THR A 60 28.93 19.19 -8.89
CA THR A 60 29.66 17.98 -9.29
C THR A 60 30.07 18.16 -10.73
N VAL A 61 31.34 17.92 -11.05
CA VAL A 61 31.88 18.00 -12.42
C VAL A 61 32.33 16.62 -12.83
N LEU A 62 31.73 16.08 -13.90
CA LEU A 62 32.04 14.76 -14.44
C LEU A 62 32.90 14.88 -15.70
N ASN A 63 33.52 13.77 -16.10
CA ASN A 63 34.37 13.67 -17.29
C ASN A 63 35.51 14.69 -17.33
N VAL A 64 36.11 14.98 -16.18
CA VAL A 64 37.18 15.96 -16.05
C VAL A 64 38.51 15.31 -16.48
N PRO A 65 39.14 15.76 -17.57
CA PRO A 65 40.49 15.31 -17.92
C PRO A 65 41.51 15.66 -16.82
N LYS A 66 42.54 14.87 -16.66
CA LYS A 66 43.57 14.99 -15.62
C LYS A 66 44.13 16.40 -15.50
N GLU A 67 44.44 17.05 -16.61
CA GLU A 67 44.98 18.43 -16.68
C GLU A 67 44.00 19.49 -16.14
N ASN A 68 42.70 19.21 -16.14
CA ASN A 68 41.66 20.13 -15.71
C ASN A 68 41.16 19.87 -14.28
N VAL A 69 41.60 18.80 -13.60
CA VAL A 69 41.12 18.41 -12.27
C VAL A 69 41.32 19.52 -11.25
N LYS A 70 42.50 20.17 -11.24
CA LYS A 70 42.78 21.28 -10.30
C LYS A 70 41.78 22.44 -10.46
N LYS A 71 41.44 22.78 -11.71
CA LYS A 71 40.45 23.83 -12.02
C LYS A 71 39.04 23.39 -11.56
N ALA A 72 38.67 22.14 -11.73
CA ALA A 72 37.39 21.61 -11.29
C ALA A 72 37.29 21.58 -9.75
N VAL A 73 38.37 21.22 -9.04
CA VAL A 73 38.44 21.28 -7.57
C VAL A 73 38.17 22.69 -7.06
N LEU A 74 38.77 23.69 -7.65
CA LEU A 74 38.53 25.09 -7.30
C LEU A 74 37.06 25.52 -7.56
N ALA A 75 36.50 25.10 -8.70
CA ALA A 75 35.11 25.42 -9.04
C ALA A 75 34.13 24.75 -8.08
N VAL A 76 34.34 23.49 -7.68
CA VAL A 76 33.53 22.77 -6.67
C VAL A 76 33.68 23.46 -5.30
N ALA A 77 34.92 23.80 -4.89
CA ALA A 77 35.13 24.49 -3.63
C ALA A 77 34.49 25.88 -3.60
N ASP A 78 34.49 26.60 -4.71
CA ASP A 78 33.82 27.90 -4.83
C ASP A 78 32.30 27.80 -4.74
N SER A 79 31.71 26.68 -5.14
CA SER A 79 30.27 26.43 -5.03
C SER A 79 29.78 26.41 -3.57
N TYR A 80 30.67 26.10 -2.60
CA TYR A 80 30.34 26.17 -1.18
C TYR A 80 30.10 27.61 -0.69
N LYS A 81 30.58 28.62 -1.39
CA LYS A 81 30.38 30.05 -1.04
C LYS A 81 28.95 30.50 -1.32
N ILE A 82 28.19 29.77 -2.13
CA ILE A 82 26.80 30.09 -2.48
C ILE A 82 25.84 29.52 -1.42
N ARG A 83 26.03 29.91 -0.16
CA ARG A 83 25.17 29.46 0.97
C ARG A 83 23.89 30.32 1.08
N TYR A 84 23.16 30.52 -0.01
CA TYR A 84 21.86 31.24 0.01
C TYR A 84 20.83 30.60 0.91
N TYR A 85 20.89 29.28 1.07
CA TYR A 85 19.93 28.50 1.86
C TYR A 85 20.11 28.70 3.37
N GLU A 86 21.33 28.72 3.87
CA GLU A 86 21.63 29.00 5.30
C GLU A 86 21.16 30.37 5.73
N LYS A 87 21.30 31.37 4.85
CA LYS A 87 20.88 32.76 5.11
C LYS A 87 19.35 32.86 5.21
N SER A 88 18.61 32.05 4.45
CA SER A 88 17.14 32.03 4.50
C SER A 88 16.59 31.30 5.74
N LEU A 89 17.36 30.37 6.33
CA LEU A 89 17.01 29.61 7.53
C LEU A 89 17.58 30.16 8.83
N GLY A 90 18.39 31.24 8.77
CA GLY A 90 18.99 31.88 9.95
C GLY A 90 20.08 31.04 10.64
N ILE A 91 20.66 30.04 9.94
CA ILE A 91 21.70 29.15 10.48
C ILE A 91 23.07 29.84 10.34
N LYS A 92 23.77 30.05 11.45
CA LYS A 92 25.17 30.48 11.47
C LYS A 92 26.09 29.26 11.43
N SER A 93 26.83 29.10 10.34
CA SER A 93 27.83 28.02 10.20
C SER A 93 29.22 28.55 10.56
N GLU A 94 29.91 27.84 11.48
CA GLU A 94 31.21 28.23 12.02
C GLU A 94 32.39 27.40 11.53
N ASN A 95 32.29 26.47 10.56
CA ASN A 95 33.41 25.63 10.16
C ASN A 95 33.70 25.60 8.66
N ASN A 96 34.92 26.01 8.31
CA ASN A 96 35.50 26.06 6.95
C ASN A 96 36.25 24.80 6.50
N ASN A 97 35.87 23.60 6.90
CA ASN A 97 36.53 22.36 6.47
C ASN A 97 35.85 21.74 5.22
N SER A 98 35.72 22.54 4.18
CA SER A 98 35.19 22.03 2.89
C SER A 98 36.30 21.31 2.15
N SER A 99 36.15 20.03 1.92
CA SER A 99 37.01 19.18 1.08
C SER A 99 36.29 18.75 -0.20
N VAL A 100 37.03 18.28 -1.16
CA VAL A 100 36.56 17.85 -2.47
C VAL A 100 36.99 16.39 -2.72
N ILE A 101 36.12 15.59 -3.27
CA ILE A 101 36.43 14.20 -3.68
C ILE A 101 36.80 14.21 -5.15
N ILE A 102 37.97 13.70 -5.48
CA ILE A 102 38.40 13.38 -6.83
C ILE A 102 38.25 11.86 -6.96
N GLN A 103 37.40 11.39 -7.87
CA GLN A 103 37.10 9.95 -8.03
C GLN A 103 37.27 9.55 -9.48
N GLU A 104 37.79 8.34 -9.74
CA GLU A 104 37.87 7.78 -11.10
C GLU A 104 36.49 7.72 -11.75
N MET A 105 36.41 8.14 -13.03
CA MET A 105 35.18 7.98 -13.81
C MET A 105 34.98 6.51 -14.21
N VAL A 106 33.76 6.03 -14.00
CA VAL A 106 33.29 4.72 -14.47
C VAL A 106 32.65 4.91 -15.86
N LYS A 107 33.03 4.10 -16.83
CA LYS A 107 32.42 4.09 -18.19
C LYS A 107 31.12 3.29 -18.15
N ALA A 108 30.10 3.87 -17.50
CA ALA A 108 28.87 3.19 -17.18
C ALA A 108 28.06 2.80 -18.44
N SER A 109 27.73 1.53 -18.57
CA SER A 109 26.66 1.05 -19.47
C SER A 109 25.28 1.31 -18.87
N TYR A 110 25.15 1.17 -17.56
CA TYR A 110 23.98 1.52 -16.77
C TYR A 110 24.43 2.23 -15.48
N SER A 111 23.58 3.10 -15.00
CA SER A 111 23.76 3.75 -13.71
C SER A 111 22.41 4.00 -13.05
N GLY A 112 22.43 4.30 -11.76
CA GLY A 112 21.19 4.53 -11.04
C GLY A 112 21.39 4.74 -9.56
N VAL A 113 20.28 4.63 -8.84
CA VAL A 113 20.25 4.79 -7.39
C VAL A 113 19.44 3.68 -6.75
N ILE A 114 19.93 3.19 -5.62
CA ILE A 114 19.21 2.27 -4.74
C ILE A 114 18.79 3.06 -3.50
N PHE A 115 17.50 3.11 -3.22
CA PHE A 115 16.98 3.43 -1.91
C PHE A 115 16.68 2.13 -1.18
N THR A 116 17.38 1.84 -0.11
CA THR A 116 17.19 0.57 0.63
C THR A 116 15.85 0.52 1.39
N SER A 117 15.21 1.66 1.56
CA SER A 117 13.81 1.83 1.96
C SER A 117 13.18 2.90 1.10
N ASN A 118 11.92 2.75 0.71
CA ASN A 118 11.23 3.70 -0.17
C ASN A 118 11.12 5.09 0.50
N PRO A 119 11.63 6.15 -0.12
CA PRO A 119 11.57 7.51 0.41
C PRO A 119 10.16 8.04 0.67
N LYS A 120 9.12 7.39 0.11
CA LYS A 120 7.70 7.68 0.40
C LYS A 120 7.25 7.14 1.77
N GLY A 121 8.11 6.43 2.52
CA GLY A 121 7.79 5.90 3.86
C GLY A 121 7.38 4.44 3.89
N ILE A 122 7.65 3.64 2.85
CA ILE A 122 7.50 2.18 2.90
C ILE A 122 8.87 1.58 3.26
N LEU A 123 9.02 1.14 4.50
CA LEU A 123 10.34 0.75 5.04
C LEU A 123 10.89 -0.55 4.47
N ASN A 124 10.03 -1.46 4.05
CA ASN A 124 10.42 -2.76 3.51
C ASN A 124 10.34 -2.85 1.98
N ASP A 125 10.21 -1.71 1.28
CA ASP A 125 10.27 -1.58 -0.16
C ASP A 125 11.61 -0.94 -0.56
N MET A 126 12.52 -1.72 -1.12
CA MET A 126 13.74 -1.21 -1.75
C MET A 126 13.42 -0.73 -3.15
N VAL A 127 13.80 0.50 -3.46
CA VAL A 127 13.56 1.11 -4.76
C VAL A 127 14.87 1.24 -5.52
N ILE A 128 14.95 0.60 -6.70
CA ILE A 128 16.13 0.65 -7.57
C ILE A 128 15.72 1.37 -8.86
N VAL A 129 16.31 2.53 -9.12
CA VAL A 129 16.08 3.29 -10.35
C VAL A 129 17.27 3.16 -11.25
N VAL A 130 17.06 2.75 -12.49
CA VAL A 130 18.12 2.46 -13.47
C VAL A 130 17.86 3.22 -14.76
N GLY A 131 18.91 3.79 -15.32
CA GLY A 131 18.96 4.35 -16.67
C GLY A 131 20.21 3.90 -17.42
N LYS A 132 20.24 4.12 -18.72
CA LYS A 132 21.42 3.86 -19.55
C LYS A 132 22.45 4.96 -19.40
N GLY A 133 23.73 4.59 -19.44
CA GLY A 133 24.84 5.54 -19.43
C GLY A 133 25.16 6.13 -18.04
N ILE A 134 25.59 7.37 -18.01
CA ILE A 134 26.16 8.04 -16.84
C ILE A 134 25.06 8.55 -15.90
N GLY A 135 25.27 8.45 -14.60
CA GLY A 135 24.31 8.78 -13.55
C GLY A 135 23.74 10.21 -13.60
N GLU A 136 24.48 11.20 -14.10
CA GLU A 136 23.99 12.56 -14.27
C GLU A 136 22.78 12.65 -15.21
N ASN A 137 22.78 11.84 -16.26
CA ASN A 137 21.67 11.78 -17.20
C ASN A 137 20.43 11.12 -16.59
N VAL A 138 20.63 10.13 -15.75
CA VAL A 138 19.55 9.40 -15.02
C VAL A 138 18.92 10.28 -13.93
N VAL A 139 19.75 10.98 -13.14
CA VAL A 139 19.29 11.89 -12.06
C VAL A 139 18.75 13.20 -12.65
N GLY A 140 19.28 13.65 -13.79
CA GLY A 140 18.90 14.89 -14.47
C GLY A 140 17.69 14.76 -15.40
N ASP A 141 17.02 13.59 -15.46
CA ASP A 141 15.84 13.33 -16.30
C ASP A 141 16.09 13.50 -17.83
N LYS A 142 17.33 13.29 -18.26
CA LYS A 142 17.71 13.35 -19.67
C LYS A 142 17.52 12.03 -20.40
N GLU A 143 17.49 10.93 -19.66
CA GLU A 143 17.33 9.56 -20.14
C GLU A 143 16.06 8.93 -19.59
N GLU A 144 15.52 7.95 -20.30
CA GLU A 144 14.44 7.11 -19.80
C GLU A 144 14.93 6.24 -18.65
N THR A 145 14.09 6.04 -17.64
CA THR A 145 14.42 5.24 -16.47
C THR A 145 13.40 4.14 -16.22
N VAL A 146 13.85 3.00 -15.71
CA VAL A 146 13.02 1.95 -15.14
C VAL A 146 13.22 1.93 -13.63
N THR A 147 12.13 1.78 -12.89
CA THR A 147 12.13 1.68 -11.42
C THR A 147 11.70 0.29 -11.01
N TYR A 148 12.52 -0.38 -10.19
CA TYR A 148 12.20 -1.66 -9.58
C TYR A 148 11.83 -1.45 -8.13
N HIS A 149 10.73 -2.06 -7.70
CA HIS A 149 10.29 -2.17 -6.32
C HIS A 149 10.57 -3.59 -5.83
N CYS A 150 11.43 -3.73 -4.85
CA CYS A 150 11.87 -5.01 -4.31
C CYS A 150 11.52 -5.08 -2.83
N TYR A 151 10.43 -5.79 -2.51
CA TYR A 151 10.01 -5.97 -1.12
C TYR A 151 10.86 -7.03 -0.42
N LYS A 152 11.27 -6.78 0.81
CA LYS A 152 12.13 -7.68 1.62
C LYS A 152 11.61 -9.13 1.72
N GLU A 153 10.33 -9.36 1.40
CA GLU A 153 9.68 -10.68 1.40
C GLU A 153 9.61 -11.34 0.01
N GLY A 154 10.30 -10.78 -0.98
CA GLY A 154 10.48 -11.37 -2.30
C GLY A 154 9.46 -10.97 -3.37
N ALA A 155 8.46 -10.16 -3.04
CA ALA A 155 7.60 -9.56 -4.06
C ALA A 155 8.36 -8.44 -4.77
N SER A 156 8.36 -8.43 -6.10
CA SER A 156 8.98 -7.36 -6.87
C SER A 156 8.16 -7.01 -8.10
N TYR A 157 8.17 -5.75 -8.50
CA TYR A 157 7.57 -5.26 -9.74
C TYR A 157 8.39 -4.11 -10.30
N LYS A 158 8.18 -3.76 -11.55
CA LYS A 158 8.85 -2.64 -12.22
C LYS A 158 7.83 -1.62 -12.73
N GLU A 159 8.29 -0.39 -12.83
CA GLU A 159 7.55 0.76 -13.34
C GLU A 159 8.41 1.57 -14.30
N GLY A 160 7.80 2.28 -15.24
CA GLY A 160 8.48 3.20 -16.15
C GLY A 160 8.74 2.61 -17.52
N SER A 161 9.84 3.04 -18.17
CA SER A 161 10.14 2.69 -19.55
C SER A 161 10.53 1.22 -19.74
N ASP A 162 10.39 0.71 -20.96
CA ASP A 162 10.78 -0.64 -21.34
C ASP A 162 12.31 -0.78 -21.59
N ILE A 163 13.12 -0.16 -20.73
CA ILE A 163 14.57 -0.38 -20.76
C ILE A 163 14.83 -1.86 -20.47
N LEU A 164 15.52 -2.52 -21.41
CA LEU A 164 16.01 -3.89 -21.18
C LEU A 164 17.18 -3.84 -20.20
N PHE A 165 16.88 -4.01 -18.92
CA PHE A 165 17.88 -4.14 -17.87
C PHE A 165 17.92 -5.60 -17.40
N PRO A 166 19.10 -6.25 -17.37
CA PRO A 166 19.19 -7.67 -17.05
C PRO A 166 18.75 -7.97 -15.62
N GLU A 167 17.84 -8.94 -15.44
CA GLU A 167 17.27 -9.28 -14.13
C GLU A 167 18.30 -9.74 -13.09
N HIS A 168 19.43 -10.30 -13.52
CA HIS A 168 20.48 -10.72 -12.58
C HIS A 168 21.06 -9.52 -11.83
N PHE A 169 21.23 -8.36 -12.51
CA PHE A 169 21.68 -7.14 -11.83
C PHE A 169 20.68 -6.63 -10.82
N VAL A 170 19.36 -6.74 -11.06
CA VAL A 170 18.37 -6.35 -10.06
C VAL A 170 18.57 -7.13 -8.75
N LYS A 171 18.79 -8.45 -8.85
CA LYS A 171 19.05 -9.31 -7.70
C LYS A 171 20.40 -9.03 -7.02
N GLU A 172 21.42 -8.65 -7.78
CA GLU A 172 22.71 -8.25 -7.25
C GLU A 172 22.65 -6.93 -6.53
N LEU A 173 21.98 -5.92 -7.13
CA LEU A 173 21.75 -4.61 -6.53
C LEU A 173 20.91 -4.71 -5.25
N GLU A 174 19.87 -5.58 -5.23
CA GLU A 174 19.09 -5.86 -4.04
C GLU A 174 19.98 -6.43 -2.91
N LYS A 175 20.80 -7.44 -3.20
CA LYS A 175 21.74 -8.02 -2.22
C LYS A 175 22.76 -6.99 -1.73
N LEU A 176 23.25 -6.17 -2.64
CA LEU A 176 24.22 -5.12 -2.36
C LEU A 176 23.61 -4.04 -1.45
N GLY A 177 22.42 -3.54 -1.78
CA GLY A 177 21.68 -2.58 -0.97
C GLY A 177 21.42 -3.10 0.45
N ASN A 178 20.96 -4.36 0.59
CA ASN A 178 20.73 -5.00 1.88
C ASN A 178 22.03 -5.14 2.72
N ARG A 179 23.18 -5.43 2.09
CA ARG A 179 24.47 -5.48 2.77
C ARG A 179 24.93 -4.11 3.26
N ILE A 180 24.73 -3.07 2.43
CA ILE A 180 25.09 -1.68 2.79
C ILE A 180 24.18 -1.18 3.90
N GLU A 181 22.84 -1.37 3.81
CA GLU A 181 21.91 -1.01 4.88
C GLU A 181 22.31 -1.66 6.22
N LYS A 182 22.67 -2.94 6.19
CA LYS A 182 23.14 -3.67 7.37
C LYS A 182 24.46 -3.12 7.92
N LEU A 183 25.40 -2.73 7.05
CA LEU A 183 26.69 -2.17 7.44
C LEU A 183 26.52 -0.84 8.18
N PHE A 184 25.67 0.04 7.65
CA PHE A 184 25.41 1.36 8.25
C PHE A 184 24.32 1.33 9.33
N ASN A 185 23.56 0.23 9.43
CA ASN A 185 22.41 0.07 10.32
C ASN A 185 21.35 1.17 10.16
N LYS A 186 21.16 1.66 8.95
CA LYS A 186 20.26 2.74 8.56
C LYS A 186 19.81 2.57 7.12
N PRO A 187 18.62 3.04 6.72
CA PRO A 187 18.23 3.15 5.32
C PRO A 187 19.16 4.08 4.54
N MET A 188 19.62 3.61 3.39
CA MET A 188 20.64 4.26 2.58
C MET A 188 20.15 4.61 1.19
N ASP A 189 20.62 5.75 0.70
CA ASP A 189 20.55 6.25 -0.68
C ASP A 189 21.93 6.01 -1.32
N ILE A 190 21.99 5.12 -2.33
CA ILE A 190 23.24 4.58 -2.87
C ILE A 190 23.26 4.84 -4.38
N GLU A 191 24.23 5.64 -4.84
CA GLU A 191 24.49 5.82 -6.27
C GLU A 191 25.40 4.69 -6.77
N PHE A 192 25.04 4.08 -7.90
CA PHE A 192 25.85 3.02 -8.52
C PHE A 192 26.05 3.23 -10.00
N ALA A 193 27.08 2.57 -10.54
CA ALA A 193 27.33 2.44 -11.97
C ALA A 193 27.74 1.02 -12.31
N ILE A 194 27.43 0.55 -13.52
CA ILE A 194 27.79 -0.77 -14.03
C ILE A 194 28.66 -0.59 -15.27
N GLU A 195 29.88 -1.15 -15.22
CA GLU A 195 30.85 -1.22 -16.30
C GLU A 195 31.31 -2.67 -16.43
N ASP A 196 31.22 -3.25 -17.63
CA ASP A 196 31.69 -4.61 -17.93
C ASP A 196 31.26 -5.67 -16.88
N GLU A 197 29.96 -5.76 -16.62
CA GLU A 197 29.35 -6.67 -15.65
C GLU A 197 29.72 -6.39 -14.17
N LYS A 198 30.48 -5.36 -13.88
CA LYS A 198 30.90 -5.01 -12.52
C LYS A 198 30.12 -3.81 -11.99
N ILE A 199 29.57 -3.96 -10.77
CA ILE A 199 28.83 -2.89 -10.08
C ILE A 199 29.81 -2.09 -9.23
N TYR A 200 29.86 -0.78 -9.42
CA TYR A 200 30.62 0.18 -8.64
C TYR A 200 29.68 1.04 -7.81
N ILE A 201 30.03 1.27 -6.55
CA ILE A 201 29.35 2.23 -5.68
C ILE A 201 30.02 3.59 -5.82
N LEU A 202 29.26 4.57 -6.29
CA LEU A 202 29.75 5.92 -6.52
C LEU A 202 29.59 6.83 -5.30
N GLN A 203 28.51 6.60 -4.53
CA GLN A 203 28.19 7.34 -3.31
C GLN A 203 27.20 6.55 -2.45
N ALA A 204 27.23 6.71 -1.13
CA ALA A 204 26.19 6.22 -0.22
C ALA A 204 25.96 7.22 0.89
N ARG A 205 24.69 7.49 1.22
CA ARG A 205 24.28 8.37 2.31
C ARG A 205 22.98 7.90 2.94
N GLU A 206 22.64 8.41 4.11
CA GLU A 206 21.38 8.14 4.79
C GLU A 206 20.19 8.76 4.02
N ILE A 207 19.05 8.08 3.99
CA ILE A 207 17.81 8.63 3.45
C ILE A 207 17.25 9.64 4.45
N THR A 208 17.30 10.91 4.10
CA THR A 208 16.91 12.02 5.01
C THR A 208 15.42 12.34 4.99
N SER A 209 14.66 11.80 4.03
CA SER A 209 13.21 12.03 3.93
C SER A 209 12.37 11.19 4.88
N LEU A 210 12.96 10.21 5.56
CA LEU A 210 12.29 9.31 6.50
C LEU A 210 12.35 9.90 7.91
N ASP A 211 11.18 10.21 8.47
CA ASP A 211 11.05 10.75 9.84
C ASP A 211 10.81 9.59 10.83
N PHE A 212 11.89 9.04 11.39
CA PHE A 212 11.82 7.92 12.35
C PHE A 212 11.25 8.28 13.73
N ASP A 213 10.87 9.52 13.98
CA ASP A 213 10.07 9.88 15.15
C ASP A 213 8.60 9.47 14.99
N LEU A 214 8.18 9.18 13.75
CA LEU A 214 6.85 8.67 13.45
C LEU A 214 6.72 7.17 13.79
N PRO A 215 5.54 6.70 14.22
CA PRO A 215 5.32 5.29 14.52
C PRO A 215 5.37 4.41 13.27
N VAL A 216 5.99 3.25 13.38
CA VAL A 216 5.96 2.23 12.34
C VAL A 216 4.66 1.44 12.39
N ARG A 217 3.92 1.41 11.29
CA ARG A 217 2.69 0.64 11.09
C ARG A 217 2.98 -0.56 10.22
N ILE A 218 2.52 -1.72 10.65
CA ILE A 218 2.73 -2.99 9.94
C ILE A 218 1.40 -3.48 9.40
N LEU A 219 1.29 -3.59 8.10
CA LEU A 219 0.15 -4.17 7.40
C LEU A 219 0.48 -5.62 6.99
N ASP A 220 -0.44 -6.56 7.23
CA ASP A 220 -0.27 -7.96 6.83
C ASP A 220 -1.56 -8.53 6.23
N ASN A 221 -1.46 -9.19 5.08
CA ASN A 221 -2.63 -9.76 4.41
C ASN A 221 -2.72 -11.29 4.48
N SER A 222 -1.77 -11.98 5.11
CA SER A 222 -1.67 -13.45 5.11
C SER A 222 -2.94 -14.17 5.52
N ASN A 223 -3.70 -13.61 6.45
CA ASN A 223 -4.93 -14.19 6.95
C ASN A 223 -6.18 -13.59 6.29
N ILE A 224 -6.24 -12.26 6.13
CA ILE A 224 -7.40 -11.57 5.59
C ILE A 224 -7.62 -11.88 4.11
N ALA A 225 -6.55 -12.23 3.37
CA ALA A 225 -6.63 -12.67 1.97
C ALA A 225 -7.51 -13.91 1.75
N GLU A 226 -7.71 -14.76 2.76
CA GLU A 226 -8.68 -15.86 2.68
C GLU A 226 -10.12 -15.35 2.52
N SER A 227 -10.42 -14.21 3.11
CA SER A 227 -11.76 -13.59 3.09
C SER A 227 -11.92 -12.61 1.91
N TYR A 228 -10.86 -11.92 1.56
CA TYR A 228 -10.79 -10.92 0.50
C TYR A 228 -9.62 -11.24 -0.45
N PRO A 229 -9.70 -12.31 -1.27
CA PRO A 229 -8.61 -12.71 -2.15
C PRO A 229 -8.41 -11.72 -3.30
N GLY A 230 -7.13 -11.42 -3.58
CA GLY A 230 -6.74 -10.55 -4.70
C GLY A 230 -7.20 -9.10 -4.53
N VAL A 231 -7.27 -8.38 -5.63
CA VAL A 231 -7.72 -6.98 -5.67
C VAL A 231 -9.22 -6.89 -5.40
N CYS A 232 -9.64 -5.95 -4.57
CA CYS A 232 -11.03 -5.66 -4.22
C CYS A 232 -11.46 -4.32 -4.84
N LYS A 233 -12.68 -4.25 -5.35
CA LYS A 233 -13.26 -2.99 -5.82
C LYS A 233 -13.56 -2.04 -4.66
N LYS A 234 -13.67 -0.75 -4.94
CA LYS A 234 -13.86 0.34 -3.98
C LYS A 234 -15.01 0.11 -3.01
N LEU A 235 -16.15 -0.40 -3.51
CA LEU A 235 -17.31 -0.71 -2.66
C LEU A 235 -16.93 -1.71 -1.56
N THR A 236 -16.26 -2.81 -1.90
CA THR A 236 -15.83 -3.81 -0.91
C THR A 236 -14.81 -3.22 0.07
N ARG A 237 -13.81 -2.48 -0.42
CA ARG A 237 -12.77 -1.90 0.45
C ARG A 237 -13.37 -0.92 1.46
N SER A 238 -14.18 0.04 1.00
CA SER A 238 -14.82 1.03 1.87
C SER A 238 -15.80 0.41 2.85
N PHE A 239 -16.64 -0.53 2.39
CA PHE A 239 -17.61 -1.23 3.22
C PHE A 239 -16.93 -2.08 4.31
N ALA A 240 -15.88 -2.84 3.94
CA ALA A 240 -15.15 -3.65 4.91
C ALA A 240 -14.55 -2.79 6.01
N LYS A 241 -13.86 -1.69 5.67
CA LYS A 241 -13.30 -0.75 6.65
C LYS A 241 -14.37 -0.20 7.60
N GLU A 242 -15.50 0.27 7.05
CA GLU A 242 -16.62 0.80 7.86
C GLU A 242 -17.18 -0.25 8.81
N VAL A 243 -17.45 -1.46 8.33
CA VAL A 243 -18.04 -2.54 9.14
C VAL A 243 -17.08 -3.00 10.24
N TYR A 244 -15.81 -3.22 9.92
CA TYR A 244 -14.83 -3.63 10.93
C TYR A 244 -14.64 -2.54 11.99
N THR A 245 -14.57 -1.26 11.60
CA THR A 245 -14.51 -0.14 12.54
C THR A 245 -15.70 -0.16 13.51
N LYS A 246 -16.92 -0.32 13.02
CA LYS A 246 -18.13 -0.41 13.83
C LYS A 246 -18.09 -1.60 14.80
N ILE A 247 -17.66 -2.76 14.31
CA ILE A 247 -17.57 -3.99 15.12
C ILE A 247 -16.53 -3.83 16.23
N PHE A 248 -15.32 -3.34 15.92
CA PHE A 248 -14.27 -3.15 16.91
C PHE A 248 -14.62 -2.05 17.93
N THR A 249 -15.24 -0.96 17.50
CA THR A 249 -15.76 0.08 18.41
C THR A 249 -16.78 -0.50 19.39
N ARG A 250 -17.71 -1.33 18.93
CA ARG A 250 -18.71 -1.99 19.81
C ARG A 250 -18.05 -2.98 20.78
N LEU A 251 -17.12 -3.80 20.28
CA LEU A 251 -16.35 -4.71 21.10
C LEU A 251 -15.57 -3.96 22.19
N GLY A 252 -14.91 -2.87 21.81
CA GLY A 252 -14.19 -1.98 22.73
C GLY A 252 -15.11 -1.39 23.80
N ARG A 253 -16.27 -0.85 23.40
CA ARG A 253 -17.28 -0.32 24.35
C ARG A 253 -17.80 -1.38 25.30
N ARG A 254 -18.05 -2.59 24.80
CA ARG A 254 -18.49 -3.73 25.63
C ARG A 254 -17.42 -4.16 26.64
N ALA A 255 -16.16 -4.19 26.23
CA ALA A 255 -15.05 -4.65 27.05
C ALA A 255 -14.50 -3.55 27.99
N LEU A 256 -14.31 -2.33 27.49
CA LEU A 256 -13.64 -1.22 28.18
C LEU A 256 -14.61 -0.19 28.81
N GLY A 257 -15.89 -0.18 28.40
CA GLY A 257 -16.86 0.83 28.83
C GLY A 257 -16.37 2.25 28.53
N LYS A 258 -16.37 3.17 29.52
CA LYS A 258 -15.93 4.56 29.33
C LYS A 258 -14.45 4.71 28.95
N SER A 259 -13.60 3.73 29.29
CA SER A 259 -12.18 3.75 28.94
C SER A 259 -11.90 3.48 27.47
N VAL A 260 -12.91 3.12 26.67
CA VAL A 260 -12.77 2.92 25.20
C VAL A 260 -12.22 4.15 24.50
N LYS A 261 -12.54 5.36 24.98
CA LYS A 261 -12.08 6.63 24.40
C LYS A 261 -10.56 6.76 24.21
N TYR A 262 -9.77 6.03 25.01
CA TYR A 262 -8.29 6.04 24.89
C TYR A 262 -7.78 5.15 23.75
N TYR A 263 -8.65 4.37 23.11
CA TYR A 263 -8.32 3.39 22.08
C TYR A 263 -9.21 3.51 20.85
N GLU A 264 -10.15 4.48 20.82
CA GLU A 264 -11.11 4.65 19.71
C GLU A 264 -10.40 4.96 18.38
N ASP A 265 -9.26 5.64 18.42
CA ASP A 265 -8.42 5.96 17.28
C ASP A 265 -7.77 4.72 16.61
N LEU A 266 -7.66 3.59 17.31
CA LEU A 266 -7.11 2.35 16.75
C LEU A 266 -8.12 1.60 15.87
N PHE A 267 -9.42 1.72 16.15
CA PHE A 267 -10.44 0.88 15.50
C PHE A 267 -10.60 1.11 13.99
N PRO A 268 -10.48 2.35 13.45
CA PRO A 268 -10.50 2.58 12.02
C PRO A 268 -9.34 1.94 11.26
N HIS A 269 -8.24 1.70 11.96
CA HIS A 269 -7.00 1.17 11.38
C HIS A 269 -6.86 -0.35 11.49
N MET A 270 -7.74 -1.05 12.22
CA MET A 270 -7.66 -2.51 12.41
C MET A 270 -7.71 -3.29 11.09
N VAL A 271 -8.40 -2.75 10.10
CA VAL A 271 -8.47 -3.25 8.72
C VAL A 271 -8.30 -2.07 7.77
N CYS A 272 -7.39 -2.20 6.85
CA CYS A 272 -7.08 -1.18 5.84
C CYS A 272 -6.93 -1.83 4.46
N ASP A 273 -6.73 -1.02 3.44
CA ASP A 273 -6.36 -1.48 2.11
C ASP A 273 -5.03 -0.86 1.68
N PHE A 274 -4.31 -1.59 0.83
CA PHE A 274 -3.07 -1.18 0.22
C PHE A 274 -2.95 -1.83 -1.15
N GLY A 275 -2.67 -1.08 -2.21
CA GLY A 275 -2.64 -1.59 -3.58
C GLY A 275 -3.92 -2.34 -3.96
N GLY A 276 -5.09 -1.83 -3.58
CA GLY A 276 -6.39 -2.45 -3.84
C GLY A 276 -6.68 -3.74 -3.06
N ARG A 277 -5.77 -4.21 -2.20
CA ARG A 277 -5.91 -5.44 -1.39
C ARG A 277 -6.15 -5.13 0.06
N MET A 278 -6.86 -6.02 0.77
CA MET A 278 -7.19 -5.84 2.18
C MET A 278 -6.07 -6.35 3.09
N TYR A 279 -5.81 -5.62 4.18
CA TYR A 279 -4.79 -5.93 5.18
C TYR A 279 -5.33 -5.79 6.61
N TYR A 280 -4.75 -6.53 7.54
CA TYR A 280 -4.79 -6.18 8.96
C TYR A 280 -3.62 -5.27 9.30
N GLU A 281 -3.87 -4.18 10.01
CA GLU A 281 -2.81 -3.38 10.61
C GLU A 281 -2.40 -4.00 11.95
N ILE A 282 -1.35 -4.83 11.91
CA ILE A 282 -0.89 -5.63 13.04
C ILE A 282 -0.48 -4.75 14.23
N SER A 283 0.08 -3.57 13.99
CA SER A 283 0.47 -2.63 15.05
C SER A 283 -0.72 -2.29 15.96
N SER A 284 -1.87 -1.91 15.37
CA SER A 284 -3.10 -1.63 16.11
C SER A 284 -3.64 -2.87 16.84
N TRP A 285 -3.48 -4.08 16.25
CA TRP A 285 -3.83 -5.33 16.92
C TRP A 285 -2.96 -5.60 18.14
N TYR A 286 -1.65 -5.31 18.11
CA TYR A 286 -0.78 -5.47 19.27
C TYR A 286 -1.21 -4.59 20.42
N ASP A 287 -1.57 -3.33 20.18
CA ASP A 287 -2.08 -2.43 21.21
C ASP A 287 -3.36 -2.95 21.86
N ILE A 288 -4.30 -3.49 21.08
CA ILE A 288 -5.52 -4.10 21.60
C ILE A 288 -5.23 -5.41 22.36
N LEU A 289 -4.39 -6.28 21.83
CA LEU A 289 -4.04 -7.55 22.47
C LEU A 289 -3.29 -7.34 23.79
N ARG A 290 -2.47 -6.28 23.89
CA ARG A 290 -1.76 -5.91 25.13
C ARG A 290 -2.71 -5.56 26.29
N LEU A 291 -3.94 -5.16 25.99
CA LEU A 291 -4.97 -4.91 27.00
C LEU A 291 -5.45 -6.21 27.67
N LEU A 292 -5.35 -7.35 26.98
CA LEU A 292 -5.86 -8.62 27.49
C LEU A 292 -5.03 -9.15 28.66
N PRO A 293 -5.68 -9.82 29.64
CA PRO A 293 -4.96 -10.57 30.68
C PRO A 293 -4.07 -11.62 30.00
N LEU A 294 -2.87 -11.84 30.55
CA LEU A 294 -1.89 -12.78 29.99
C LEU A 294 -1.46 -12.44 28.54
N SER A 295 -1.47 -11.17 28.17
CA SER A 295 -1.08 -10.71 26.83
C SER A 295 0.28 -11.25 26.37
N SER A 296 1.26 -11.39 27.28
CA SER A 296 2.56 -12.01 27.00
C SER A 296 2.48 -13.46 26.52
N LYS A 297 1.42 -14.20 26.86
CA LYS A 297 1.17 -15.55 26.34
C LYS A 297 0.22 -15.57 25.14
N ILE A 298 -0.68 -14.60 25.07
CA ILE A 298 -1.69 -14.50 23.98
C ILE A 298 -1.06 -13.99 22.69
N ILE A 299 -0.20 -12.97 22.77
CA ILE A 299 0.43 -12.36 21.57
C ILE A 299 1.25 -13.38 20.78
N PRO A 300 2.15 -14.18 21.37
CA PRO A 300 2.88 -15.20 20.59
C PRO A 300 1.97 -16.24 19.93
N VAL A 301 0.89 -16.62 20.60
CA VAL A 301 -0.10 -17.55 20.06
C VAL A 301 -0.86 -16.93 18.89
N TRP A 302 -1.19 -15.64 18.99
CA TRP A 302 -1.82 -14.88 17.93
C TRP A 302 -0.87 -14.67 16.73
N GLN A 303 0.42 -14.34 16.98
CA GLN A 303 1.46 -14.27 15.95
C GLN A 303 1.56 -15.58 15.17
N LYS A 304 1.58 -16.72 15.88
CA LYS A 304 1.58 -18.05 15.25
C LYS A 304 0.36 -18.29 14.37
N MET A 305 -0.81 -17.84 14.79
CA MET A 305 -2.04 -17.95 14.02
C MET A 305 -1.99 -17.17 12.70
N LEU A 306 -1.38 -15.98 12.73
CA LEU A 306 -1.22 -15.12 11.56
C LEU A 306 0.03 -15.44 10.72
N GLY A 307 0.95 -16.28 11.23
CA GLY A 307 2.21 -16.58 10.56
C GLY A 307 3.25 -15.44 10.63
N VAL A 308 3.22 -14.67 11.74
CA VAL A 308 4.08 -13.49 11.97
C VAL A 308 5.02 -13.67 13.18
N GLU A 309 5.42 -14.89 13.45
CA GLU A 309 6.16 -15.28 14.67
C GLU A 309 7.52 -14.58 14.86
N SER A 310 8.19 -14.19 13.76
CA SER A 310 9.51 -13.55 13.78
C SER A 310 9.48 -12.04 13.99
N GLU A 311 8.31 -11.45 14.12
CA GLU A 311 8.13 -10.01 14.09
C GLU A 311 8.42 -9.32 15.41
N LYS A 312 9.11 -8.19 15.33
CA LYS A 312 9.29 -7.27 16.43
C LYS A 312 7.94 -6.66 16.82
N ILE A 313 7.56 -6.79 18.09
CA ILE A 313 6.32 -6.24 18.60
C ILE A 313 6.54 -4.74 18.85
N THR A 314 5.77 -3.91 18.14
CA THR A 314 5.73 -2.46 18.35
C THR A 314 4.40 -2.07 18.98
N PHE A 315 4.41 -1.06 19.84
CA PHE A 315 3.23 -0.53 20.50
C PHE A 315 3.17 0.97 20.31
N SER A 316 2.03 1.49 19.85
CA SER A 316 1.80 2.93 19.70
C SER A 316 1.20 3.58 20.95
N LYS A 317 0.58 2.78 21.83
CA LYS A 317 -0.04 3.26 23.07
C LYS A 317 0.82 2.98 24.30
N GLU A 318 0.61 3.73 25.36
CA GLU A 318 1.20 3.46 26.68
C GLU A 318 0.66 2.18 27.31
N LYS A 319 1.38 1.64 28.31
CA LYS A 319 0.93 0.45 29.04
C LYS A 319 -0.39 0.74 29.75
N PRO A 320 -1.41 -0.14 29.60
CA PRO A 320 -2.70 0.04 30.28
C PRO A 320 -2.51 -0.05 31.80
N ASN A 321 -3.24 0.80 32.54
CA ASN A 321 -3.23 0.80 34.00
C ASN A 321 -3.94 -0.45 34.57
N ILE A 322 -3.76 -0.68 35.87
CA ILE A 322 -4.29 -1.87 36.54
C ILE A 322 -5.82 -1.93 36.52
N TYR A 323 -6.49 -0.78 36.54
CA TYR A 323 -7.95 -0.70 36.45
C TYR A 323 -8.49 -1.22 35.12
N ILE A 324 -7.87 -0.81 34.01
CA ILE A 324 -8.23 -1.28 32.68
C ILE A 324 -8.01 -2.79 32.56
N LYS A 325 -6.87 -3.29 33.08
CA LYS A 325 -6.55 -4.73 33.06
C LYS A 325 -7.53 -5.57 33.85
N SER A 326 -7.88 -5.14 35.08
CA SER A 326 -8.85 -5.86 35.93
C SER A 326 -10.24 -5.87 35.30
N ARG A 327 -10.72 -4.72 34.81
CA ARG A 327 -12.00 -4.63 34.10
C ARG A 327 -12.06 -5.58 32.92
N LEU A 328 -11.01 -5.61 32.11
CA LEU A 328 -10.92 -6.50 30.93
C LEU A 328 -10.92 -7.97 31.35
N LEU A 329 -10.24 -8.33 32.45
CA LEU A 329 -10.25 -9.69 32.94
C LEU A 329 -11.68 -10.13 33.29
N PHE A 330 -12.41 -9.33 34.06
CA PHE A 330 -13.81 -9.62 34.41
C PHE A 330 -14.71 -9.66 33.17
N SER A 331 -14.58 -8.70 32.23
CA SER A 331 -15.34 -8.69 31.01
C SER A 331 -15.04 -9.92 30.12
N PHE A 332 -13.78 -10.32 30.05
CA PHE A 332 -13.36 -11.49 29.27
C PHE A 332 -13.92 -12.79 29.87
N LEU A 333 -13.81 -12.98 31.18
CA LEU A 333 -14.37 -14.16 31.86
C LEU A 333 -15.90 -14.24 31.70
N TYR A 334 -16.59 -13.11 31.90
CA TYR A 334 -18.05 -13.03 31.67
C TYR A 334 -18.41 -13.39 30.21
N LEU A 335 -17.71 -12.80 29.23
CA LEU A 335 -17.97 -13.04 27.82
C LEU A 335 -17.64 -14.48 27.42
N MET A 336 -16.62 -15.11 27.99
CA MET A 336 -16.33 -16.55 27.75
C MET A 336 -17.51 -17.43 28.17
N VAL A 337 -18.10 -17.17 29.31
CA VAL A 337 -19.22 -17.98 29.85
C VAL A 337 -20.50 -17.74 29.05
N VAL A 338 -20.80 -16.46 28.75
CA VAL A 338 -22.09 -16.05 28.18
C VAL A 338 -22.09 -16.20 26.65
N SER A 339 -20.92 -16.10 25.98
CA SER A 339 -20.82 -16.10 24.50
C SER A 339 -21.48 -17.31 23.85
N GLN A 340 -21.31 -18.50 24.42
CA GLN A 340 -21.83 -19.74 23.79
C GLN A 340 -23.37 -19.78 23.76
N ARG A 341 -24.03 -19.23 24.79
CA ARG A 341 -25.49 -19.08 24.81
C ARG A 341 -25.92 -18.00 23.80
N LYS A 342 -25.32 -16.84 23.88
CA LYS A 342 -25.60 -15.72 22.97
C LYS A 342 -25.37 -16.07 21.51
N MET A 343 -24.36 -16.88 21.17
CA MET A 343 -24.12 -17.35 19.80
C MET A 343 -25.23 -18.25 19.26
N ARG A 344 -25.87 -19.05 20.11
CA ARG A 344 -27.05 -19.83 19.70
C ARG A 344 -28.27 -18.93 19.44
N ASP A 345 -28.50 -17.96 20.33
CA ASP A 345 -29.57 -17.01 20.19
C ASP A 345 -29.38 -16.18 18.90
N LEU A 346 -28.15 -15.72 18.63
CA LEU A 346 -27.76 -15.01 17.43
C LEU A 346 -28.00 -15.82 16.16
N SER A 347 -27.68 -17.13 16.18
CA SER A 347 -27.94 -18.02 15.03
C SER A 347 -29.45 -18.17 14.74
N THR A 348 -30.29 -18.19 15.77
CA THR A 348 -31.74 -18.27 15.63
C THR A 348 -32.32 -16.96 15.10
N PHE A 349 -31.83 -15.84 15.64
CA PHE A 349 -32.13 -14.48 15.17
C PHE A 349 -31.81 -14.34 13.68
N PHE A 350 -30.60 -14.66 13.23
CA PHE A 350 -30.22 -14.59 11.83
C PHE A 350 -31.14 -15.39 10.91
N LYS A 351 -31.56 -16.61 11.30
CA LYS A 351 -32.50 -17.41 10.47
C LYS A 351 -33.84 -16.72 10.27
N LYS A 352 -34.30 -15.96 11.26
CA LYS A 352 -35.56 -15.19 11.16
C LYS A 352 -35.37 -14.00 10.25
N GLU A 353 -34.32 -13.21 10.50
CA GLU A 353 -34.05 -11.96 9.75
C GLU A 353 -33.72 -12.23 8.28
N PHE A 354 -32.98 -13.30 7.95
CA PHE A 354 -32.72 -13.68 6.55
C PHE A 354 -34.02 -13.91 5.76
N ARG A 355 -35.05 -14.54 6.36
CA ARG A 355 -36.33 -14.75 5.67
C ARG A 355 -37.11 -13.46 5.48
N TYR A 356 -37.01 -12.56 6.43
CA TYR A 356 -37.66 -11.26 6.39
C TYR A 356 -37.06 -10.40 5.27
N PHE A 357 -35.74 -10.23 5.27
CA PHE A 357 -35.05 -9.41 4.28
C PHE A 357 -35.11 -10.00 2.87
N ASP A 358 -34.94 -11.29 2.70
CA ASP A 358 -35.04 -11.96 1.40
C ASP A 358 -36.39 -11.64 0.72
N LYS A 359 -37.52 -11.73 1.47
CA LYS A 359 -38.85 -11.38 0.97
C LYS A 359 -39.01 -9.90 0.69
N LYS A 360 -38.42 -9.01 1.50
CA LYS A 360 -38.47 -7.56 1.27
C LYS A 360 -37.70 -7.16 0.01
N ILE A 361 -36.50 -7.71 -0.16
CA ILE A 361 -35.65 -7.45 -1.32
C ILE A 361 -36.33 -7.90 -2.62
N GLU A 362 -37.00 -9.06 -2.60
CA GLU A 362 -37.71 -9.56 -3.80
C GLU A 362 -38.81 -8.58 -4.29
N LYS A 363 -39.46 -7.89 -3.37
CA LYS A 363 -40.64 -7.06 -3.66
C LYS A 363 -40.35 -5.58 -3.92
N GLU A 364 -39.16 -5.13 -3.57
CA GLU A 364 -38.75 -3.73 -3.66
C GLU A 364 -37.91 -3.50 -4.92
N ASP A 365 -38.18 -2.43 -5.67
CA ASP A 365 -37.45 -2.02 -6.87
C ASP A 365 -37.04 -0.54 -6.87
N ASP A 366 -37.46 0.25 -5.87
CA ASP A 366 -37.05 1.63 -5.70
C ASP A 366 -35.63 1.71 -5.13
N PRO A 367 -34.65 2.31 -5.84
CA PRO A 367 -33.29 2.43 -5.37
C PRO A 367 -33.16 3.10 -3.99
N LYS A 368 -33.95 4.11 -3.67
CA LYS A 368 -33.93 4.80 -2.38
C LYS A 368 -34.34 3.88 -1.25
N LYS A 369 -35.41 3.12 -1.44
CA LYS A 369 -35.88 2.15 -0.46
C LYS A 369 -34.95 0.96 -0.33
N LEU A 370 -34.34 0.48 -1.42
CA LEU A 370 -33.33 -0.55 -1.40
C LEU A 370 -32.09 -0.09 -0.62
N TYR A 371 -31.65 1.15 -0.78
CA TYR A 371 -30.53 1.71 0.02
C TYR A 371 -30.87 1.76 1.52
N PHE A 372 -32.08 2.22 1.88
CA PHE A 372 -32.53 2.20 3.28
C PHE A 372 -32.58 0.78 3.83
N LEU A 373 -33.05 -0.18 3.03
CA LEU A 373 -33.09 -1.58 3.41
C LEU A 373 -31.67 -2.15 3.63
N PHE A 374 -30.69 -1.73 2.81
CA PHE A 374 -29.27 -2.07 3.02
C PHE A 374 -28.75 -1.55 4.36
N LYS A 375 -29.05 -0.30 4.68
CA LYS A 375 -28.63 0.30 5.98
C LYS A 375 -29.34 -0.33 7.17
N GLU A 376 -30.64 -0.67 7.04
CA GLU A 376 -31.39 -1.43 8.05
C GLU A 376 -30.76 -2.80 8.29
N MET A 377 -30.38 -3.52 7.23
CA MET A 377 -29.68 -4.79 7.33
C MET A 377 -28.31 -4.62 8.01
N GLU A 378 -27.55 -3.63 7.62
CA GLU A 378 -26.24 -3.32 8.22
C GLU A 378 -26.38 -3.15 9.74
N GLU A 379 -27.31 -2.32 10.18
CA GLU A 379 -27.52 -2.06 11.60
C GLU A 379 -27.98 -3.31 12.36
N ILE A 380 -28.97 -4.04 11.84
CA ILE A 380 -29.56 -5.21 12.50
C ILE A 380 -28.54 -6.35 12.62
N PHE A 381 -27.86 -6.70 11.52
CA PHE A 381 -26.97 -7.86 11.49
C PHE A 381 -25.63 -7.61 12.17
N PHE A 382 -25.08 -6.39 12.07
CA PHE A 382 -23.81 -6.09 12.71
C PHE A 382 -23.92 -5.64 14.18
N ARG A 383 -25.14 -5.43 14.70
CA ARG A 383 -25.37 -5.00 16.09
C ARG A 383 -24.74 -5.94 17.14
N GLU A 384 -24.80 -7.23 16.93
CA GLU A 384 -24.26 -8.26 17.84
C GLU A 384 -23.10 -9.04 17.20
N TRP A 385 -22.51 -8.51 16.13
CA TRP A 385 -21.46 -9.21 15.39
C TRP A 385 -20.15 -9.31 16.16
N ASP A 386 -19.89 -8.41 17.09
CA ASP A 386 -18.74 -8.46 18.00
C ASP A 386 -18.70 -9.76 18.82
N LEU A 387 -19.85 -10.40 19.08
CA LEU A 387 -19.92 -11.72 19.70
C LEU A 387 -19.25 -12.82 18.87
N THR A 388 -19.25 -12.68 17.55
CA THR A 388 -18.59 -13.65 16.67
C THR A 388 -17.08 -13.59 16.83
N LEU A 389 -16.48 -12.39 16.95
CA LEU A 389 -15.06 -12.22 17.23
C LEU A 389 -14.66 -12.78 18.59
N ILE A 390 -15.49 -12.57 19.60
CA ILE A 390 -15.30 -13.18 20.94
C ILE A 390 -15.33 -14.70 20.83
N ASN A 391 -16.31 -15.26 20.13
CA ASN A 391 -16.39 -16.71 19.91
C ASN A 391 -15.20 -17.26 19.11
N ASP A 392 -14.69 -16.52 18.12
CA ASP A 392 -13.50 -16.91 17.37
C ASP A 392 -12.28 -16.98 18.29
N MET A 393 -12.09 -16.01 19.18
CA MET A 393 -11.04 -16.04 20.19
C MET A 393 -11.21 -17.20 21.19
N VAL A 394 -12.43 -17.46 21.67
CA VAL A 394 -12.73 -18.60 22.56
C VAL A 394 -12.46 -19.93 21.84
N SER A 395 -12.88 -20.05 20.59
CA SER A 395 -12.63 -21.24 19.76
C SER A 395 -11.14 -21.48 19.58
N PHE A 396 -10.39 -20.43 19.29
CA PHE A 396 -8.95 -20.49 19.09
C PHE A 396 -8.23 -20.93 20.39
N LEU A 397 -8.44 -20.22 21.50
CA LEU A 397 -7.80 -20.53 22.77
C LEU A 397 -8.18 -21.93 23.28
N SER A 398 -9.47 -22.29 23.25
CA SER A 398 -9.91 -23.60 23.69
C SER A 398 -9.38 -24.77 22.83
N THR A 399 -9.19 -24.54 21.54
CA THR A 399 -8.60 -25.52 20.61
C THR A 399 -7.09 -25.63 20.84
N TYR A 400 -6.40 -24.53 21.09
CA TYR A 400 -4.98 -24.50 21.39
C TYR A 400 -4.66 -25.32 22.65
N PHE A 401 -5.40 -25.09 23.74
CA PHE A 401 -5.19 -25.81 25.01
C PHE A 401 -5.72 -27.26 25.00
N ALA A 402 -6.64 -27.62 24.11
CA ALA A 402 -7.21 -28.97 24.04
C ALA A 402 -6.32 -30.01 23.33
N GLY A 403 -5.25 -29.59 22.67
CA GLY A 403 -4.28 -30.45 21.99
C GLY A 403 -4.80 -31.14 20.72
N ASP A 404 -3.93 -31.89 20.04
CA ASP A 404 -4.17 -32.44 18.70
C ASP A 404 -5.26 -33.53 18.61
N LYS A 405 -5.55 -34.22 19.71
CA LYS A 405 -6.62 -35.24 19.75
C LYS A 405 -8.02 -34.66 19.50
N VAL A 406 -8.21 -33.39 19.87
CA VAL A 406 -9.50 -32.69 19.70
C VAL A 406 -9.59 -32.08 18.29
N LYS A 407 -8.48 -31.66 17.71
CA LYS A 407 -8.43 -31.04 16.35
C LYS A 407 -8.96 -31.96 15.26
N LYS A 408 -8.71 -33.28 15.34
CA LYS A 408 -9.17 -34.27 14.36
C LYS A 408 -10.69 -34.53 14.36
N SER A 409 -11.43 -34.10 15.38
CA SER A 409 -12.87 -34.36 15.56
C SER A 409 -13.77 -33.13 15.31
N LEU A 410 -13.21 -31.98 14.95
CA LEU A 410 -13.82 -30.67 15.19
C LEU A 410 -14.78 -30.11 14.15
N SER A 411 -14.90 -30.60 12.91
CA SER A 411 -15.71 -29.84 11.95
C SER A 411 -16.79 -30.64 11.23
N LEU A 412 -17.99 -30.66 11.81
CA LEU A 412 -19.20 -31.18 11.15
C LEU A 412 -19.84 -30.13 10.23
N GLU A 413 -19.93 -28.87 10.66
CA GLU A 413 -20.62 -27.81 9.91
C GLU A 413 -19.86 -27.38 8.66
N SER A 414 -18.53 -27.33 8.69
CA SER A 414 -17.70 -26.97 7.52
C SER A 414 -17.76 -27.96 6.37
N LYS A 415 -18.15 -29.21 6.63
CA LYS A 415 -18.28 -30.26 5.60
C LYS A 415 -19.63 -30.27 4.90
N LYS A 416 -20.66 -29.67 5.51
CA LYS A 416 -22.03 -29.70 4.98
C LYS A 416 -22.16 -29.13 3.55
N PRO A 417 -21.51 -28.01 3.16
CA PRO A 417 -21.59 -27.53 1.78
C PRO A 417 -21.03 -28.55 0.78
N ALA A 418 -19.88 -29.16 1.09
CA ALA A 418 -19.27 -30.18 0.21
C ALA A 418 -20.10 -31.45 0.13
N GLU A 419 -20.67 -31.93 1.25
CA GLU A 419 -21.57 -33.07 1.28
C GLU A 419 -22.86 -32.83 0.48
N ALA A 420 -23.43 -31.62 0.61
CA ALA A 420 -24.62 -31.22 -0.14
C ALA A 420 -24.33 -31.08 -1.65
N LEU A 421 -23.15 -30.61 -2.04
CA LEU A 421 -22.72 -30.56 -3.45
C LEU A 421 -22.54 -31.95 -4.01
N ASN A 422 -21.89 -32.84 -3.30
CA ASN A 422 -21.74 -34.26 -3.72
C ASN A 422 -23.08 -34.96 -3.87
N ASP A 423 -24.04 -34.70 -2.96
CA ASP A 423 -25.39 -35.24 -3.05
C ASP A 423 -26.16 -34.65 -4.25
N LEU A 424 -25.92 -33.40 -4.60
CA LEU A 424 -26.47 -32.76 -5.79
C LEU A 424 -25.90 -33.39 -7.07
N ILE A 425 -24.58 -33.55 -7.16
CA ILE A 425 -23.90 -34.19 -8.30
C ILE A 425 -24.37 -35.65 -8.48
N TYR A 426 -24.47 -36.44 -7.38
CA TYR A 426 -25.00 -37.77 -7.42
C TYR A 426 -26.45 -37.82 -7.96
N THR A 427 -27.27 -36.83 -7.55
CA THR A 427 -28.66 -36.73 -7.99
C THR A 427 -28.76 -36.36 -9.47
N TYR A 428 -27.89 -35.45 -9.93
CA TYR A 428 -27.76 -35.11 -11.35
C TYR A 428 -27.38 -36.35 -12.19
N LYS A 429 -26.34 -37.06 -11.79
CA LYS A 429 -25.86 -38.27 -12.49
C LYS A 429 -26.92 -39.35 -12.60
N ARG A 430 -27.77 -39.48 -11.58
CA ARG A 430 -28.76 -40.55 -11.53
C ARG A 430 -30.10 -40.22 -12.22
N PHE A 431 -30.50 -38.94 -12.19
CA PHE A 431 -31.86 -38.56 -12.59
C PHE A 431 -31.88 -37.45 -13.67
N GLY A 432 -30.74 -36.90 -14.04
CA GLY A 432 -30.62 -35.80 -15.02
C GLY A 432 -31.04 -34.44 -14.51
N LYS A 433 -30.72 -33.42 -15.33
CA LYS A 433 -30.94 -31.98 -15.02
C LYS A 433 -32.43 -31.63 -14.86
N GLU A 434 -33.28 -32.22 -15.68
CA GLU A 434 -34.69 -31.89 -15.74
C GLU A 434 -35.53 -32.56 -14.62
N SER A 435 -34.95 -33.46 -13.84
CA SER A 435 -35.71 -34.16 -12.81
C SER A 435 -36.16 -33.23 -11.68
N PRO A 436 -37.42 -33.35 -11.19
CA PRO A 436 -37.89 -32.55 -10.05
C PRO A 436 -37.03 -32.71 -8.80
N LYS A 437 -36.41 -33.90 -8.65
CA LYS A 437 -35.54 -34.20 -7.51
C LYS A 437 -34.22 -33.42 -7.56
N TYR A 438 -33.66 -33.28 -8.77
CA TYR A 438 -32.46 -32.46 -8.96
C TYR A 438 -32.81 -30.97 -8.75
N ARG A 439 -33.84 -30.41 -9.38
CA ARG A 439 -34.28 -29.03 -9.26
C ARG A 439 -34.48 -28.64 -7.79
N ARG A 440 -35.21 -29.47 -7.01
CA ARG A 440 -35.43 -29.20 -5.57
C ARG A 440 -34.14 -29.18 -4.75
N LYS A 441 -33.18 -30.08 -5.04
CA LYS A 441 -31.89 -30.14 -4.34
C LYS A 441 -31.01 -28.94 -4.75
N ARG A 442 -31.03 -28.58 -6.02
CA ARG A 442 -30.33 -27.42 -6.55
C ARG A 442 -30.79 -26.11 -5.87
N GLU A 443 -32.09 -25.88 -5.83
CA GLU A 443 -32.66 -24.71 -5.11
C GLU A 443 -32.27 -24.71 -3.64
N LYS A 444 -32.35 -25.88 -3.00
CA LYS A 444 -31.90 -25.99 -1.59
C LYS A 444 -30.44 -25.72 -1.43
N TYR A 445 -29.58 -26.17 -2.32
CA TYR A 445 -28.13 -25.90 -2.28
C TYR A 445 -27.86 -24.41 -2.44
N ILE A 446 -28.40 -23.77 -3.46
CA ILE A 446 -28.29 -22.34 -3.70
C ILE A 446 -28.75 -21.56 -2.47
N LYS A 447 -29.91 -21.87 -1.94
CA LYS A 447 -30.48 -21.15 -0.76
C LYS A 447 -29.61 -21.23 0.50
N TYR A 448 -28.94 -22.35 0.76
CA TYR A 448 -28.18 -22.53 2.01
C TYR A 448 -26.68 -22.35 1.87
N TYR A 449 -26.15 -22.59 0.69
CA TYR A 449 -24.70 -22.64 0.44
C TYR A 449 -24.27 -21.87 -0.81
N GLY A 450 -25.20 -21.30 -1.57
CA GLY A 450 -24.90 -20.63 -2.84
C GLY A 450 -23.94 -19.45 -2.70
N ASP A 451 -23.91 -18.81 -1.54
CA ASP A 451 -22.98 -17.70 -1.26
C ASP A 451 -21.65 -18.15 -0.64
N ARG A 452 -21.46 -19.45 -0.42
CA ARG A 452 -20.21 -20.01 0.12
C ARG A 452 -19.21 -20.31 -1.00
N THR A 453 -18.50 -19.30 -1.46
CA THR A 453 -17.52 -19.37 -2.56
C THR A 453 -16.21 -18.69 -2.17
N VAL A 454 -15.20 -18.80 -3.02
CA VAL A 454 -13.96 -18.02 -2.88
C VAL A 454 -14.31 -16.52 -3.02
N GLY A 455 -13.76 -15.69 -2.15
CA GLY A 455 -14.07 -14.25 -2.15
C GLY A 455 -15.49 -13.92 -1.69
N GLU A 456 -16.10 -14.75 -0.87
CA GLU A 456 -17.50 -14.63 -0.39
C GLU A 456 -17.82 -13.31 0.33
N LEU A 457 -16.82 -12.60 0.84
CA LEU A 457 -16.99 -11.30 1.49
C LEU A 457 -16.78 -10.12 0.54
N LYS A 458 -16.33 -10.35 -0.68
CA LYS A 458 -16.25 -9.29 -1.70
C LYS A 458 -17.65 -9.07 -2.27
N LEU A 459 -18.14 -7.84 -2.22
CA LEU A 459 -19.49 -7.50 -2.69
C LEU A 459 -19.65 -7.66 -4.20
N GLU A 460 -18.57 -7.49 -4.96
CA GLU A 460 -18.52 -7.72 -6.41
C GLU A 460 -18.42 -9.20 -6.81
N THR A 461 -18.25 -10.13 -5.86
CA THR A 461 -18.12 -11.55 -6.21
C THR A 461 -19.43 -12.14 -6.73
N ARG A 462 -19.41 -12.73 -7.91
CA ARG A 462 -20.52 -13.51 -8.42
C ARG A 462 -20.53 -14.89 -7.75
N THR A 463 -21.61 -15.20 -7.05
CA THR A 463 -21.83 -16.46 -6.31
C THR A 463 -22.86 -17.32 -7.01
N PHE A 464 -23.05 -18.56 -6.57
CA PHE A 464 -24.14 -19.39 -7.10
C PHE A 464 -25.54 -18.85 -6.77
N SER A 465 -25.66 -17.93 -5.81
CA SER A 465 -26.91 -17.23 -5.53
C SER A 465 -27.20 -16.14 -6.53
N THR A 466 -26.19 -15.43 -7.04
CA THR A 466 -26.30 -14.36 -8.04
C THR A 466 -26.14 -14.88 -9.48
N ASN A 467 -25.44 -16.01 -9.67
CA ASN A 467 -25.25 -16.69 -10.95
C ASN A 467 -25.49 -18.20 -10.83
N PRO A 468 -26.75 -18.66 -10.76
CA PRO A 468 -27.10 -20.08 -10.60
C PRO A 468 -26.59 -21.00 -11.70
N GLU A 469 -26.37 -20.50 -12.91
CA GLU A 469 -25.86 -21.28 -14.05
C GLU A 469 -24.42 -21.78 -13.82
N SER A 470 -23.64 -21.03 -13.07
CA SER A 470 -22.28 -21.44 -12.72
C SER A 470 -22.25 -22.69 -11.83
N LEU A 471 -23.29 -22.91 -11.00
CA LEU A 471 -23.44 -24.15 -10.26
C LEU A 471 -23.75 -25.33 -11.20
N ASP A 472 -24.62 -25.14 -12.21
CA ASP A 472 -24.94 -26.20 -13.17
C ASP A 472 -23.70 -26.61 -13.95
N LYS A 473 -22.90 -25.67 -14.45
CA LYS A 473 -21.62 -25.95 -15.12
C LYS A 473 -20.67 -26.75 -14.20
N LEU A 474 -20.54 -26.34 -12.94
CA LEU A 474 -19.72 -27.07 -11.95
C LEU A 474 -20.21 -28.50 -11.74
N VAL A 475 -21.53 -28.71 -11.67
CA VAL A 475 -22.13 -30.07 -11.49
C VAL A 475 -21.85 -30.94 -12.72
N GLU A 476 -22.01 -30.40 -13.94
CA GLU A 476 -21.75 -31.09 -15.22
C GLU A 476 -20.27 -31.47 -15.37
N GLU A 477 -19.34 -30.60 -15.00
CA GLU A 477 -17.90 -30.89 -15.01
C GLU A 477 -17.53 -31.98 -13.98
N ARG A 478 -18.07 -31.88 -12.77
CA ARG A 478 -17.78 -32.79 -11.65
C ARG A 478 -18.42 -34.18 -11.81
N GLU A 479 -19.49 -34.30 -12.57
CA GLU A 479 -20.11 -35.61 -12.87
C GLU A 479 -19.14 -36.56 -13.53
N LYS A 480 -18.24 -36.05 -14.37
CA LYS A 480 -17.23 -36.83 -15.13
C LYS A 480 -16.14 -37.44 -14.22
N LEU A 481 -16.02 -36.95 -12.98
CA LEU A 481 -15.01 -37.40 -12.04
C LEU A 481 -15.54 -38.51 -11.09
N PRO A 482 -14.67 -39.41 -10.61
CA PRO A 482 -15.08 -40.44 -9.65
C PRO A 482 -15.50 -39.80 -8.32
N LEU A 483 -16.75 -40.00 -7.93
CA LEU A 483 -17.33 -39.50 -6.68
C LEU A 483 -16.86 -40.39 -5.51
N LYS A 484 -15.93 -39.86 -4.69
CA LYS A 484 -15.56 -40.49 -3.41
C LYS A 484 -16.54 -40.07 -2.31
N ILE A 485 -17.67 -40.77 -2.17
CA ILE A 485 -18.61 -40.58 -1.07
C ILE A 485 -18.12 -41.37 0.15
N LYS A 486 -17.34 -40.77 1.02
CA LYS A 486 -17.13 -41.33 2.37
C LYS A 486 -18.20 -40.77 3.30
N LYS A 487 -19.26 -41.51 3.52
CA LYS A 487 -20.19 -41.30 4.65
C LYS A 487 -19.43 -41.63 5.95
N GLY A 488 -18.86 -40.66 6.60
CA GLY A 488 -18.24 -40.85 7.91
C GLY A 488 -19.32 -41.10 8.97
N LYS A 489 -19.26 -42.24 9.66
CA LYS A 489 -20.02 -42.45 10.92
C LYS A 489 -19.40 -41.59 12.00
N TYR A 490 -20.14 -40.57 12.42
CA TYR A 490 -19.68 -39.64 13.45
C TYR A 490 -20.07 -40.16 14.85
N ILE A 491 -19.06 -40.50 15.65
CA ILE A 491 -19.29 -40.91 17.05
C ILE A 491 -19.30 -39.64 17.91
N TYR A 492 -20.44 -39.31 18.46
CA TYR A 492 -20.62 -38.16 19.39
C TYR A 492 -20.00 -38.49 20.75
N LYS A 493 -18.76 -38.05 21.02
CA LYS A 493 -18.17 -38.03 22.36
C LYS A 493 -18.10 -36.62 22.90
N ARG A 494 -18.65 -36.42 24.09
CA ARG A 494 -18.60 -35.25 25.00
C ARG A 494 -18.59 -33.83 24.41
N LYS A 495 -19.51 -32.98 24.83
CA LYS A 495 -19.61 -31.54 24.51
C LYS A 495 -18.47 -30.77 25.19
N SER A 496 -17.29 -30.64 24.56
CA SER A 496 -16.22 -29.76 25.05
C SER A 496 -16.43 -28.33 24.56
N LEU A 497 -15.92 -27.35 25.31
CA LEU A 497 -15.96 -25.92 24.95
C LEU A 497 -15.34 -25.69 23.55
N ALA A 498 -14.19 -26.32 23.27
CA ALA A 498 -13.50 -26.24 21.99
C ALA A 498 -14.40 -26.68 20.83
N ARG A 499 -15.16 -27.77 21.01
CA ARG A 499 -16.08 -28.25 19.95
C ARG A 499 -17.29 -27.34 19.78
N LEU A 500 -17.85 -26.84 20.87
CA LEU A 500 -19.03 -25.97 20.84
C LEU A 500 -18.68 -24.62 20.18
N SER A 501 -17.57 -24.00 20.58
CA SER A 501 -17.12 -22.72 20.03
C SER A 501 -16.70 -22.85 18.57
N THR A 502 -16.02 -23.94 18.18
CA THR A 502 -15.67 -24.20 16.76
C THR A 502 -16.93 -24.39 15.90
N ASN A 503 -17.94 -25.12 16.41
CA ASN A 503 -19.18 -25.30 15.68
C ASN A 503 -19.93 -23.96 15.52
N ASN A 504 -20.01 -23.15 16.57
CA ASN A 504 -20.59 -21.80 16.49
C ASN A 504 -19.83 -20.89 15.53
N ARG A 505 -18.51 -21.00 15.46
CA ARG A 505 -17.67 -20.30 14.47
C ARG A 505 -18.06 -20.65 13.04
N GLU A 506 -18.20 -21.94 12.73
CA GLU A 506 -18.57 -22.38 11.37
C GLU A 506 -20.01 -21.97 10.99
N ILE A 507 -20.96 -22.04 11.95
CA ILE A 507 -22.32 -21.52 11.73
C ILE A 507 -22.29 -20.01 11.47
N SER A 508 -21.49 -19.26 12.20
CA SER A 508 -21.33 -17.83 12.05
C SER A 508 -20.75 -17.49 10.68
N ARG A 509 -19.75 -18.24 10.21
CA ARG A 509 -19.18 -18.08 8.86
C ARG A 509 -20.23 -18.29 7.76
N LEU A 510 -21.05 -19.34 7.87
CA LEU A 510 -22.15 -19.59 6.92
C LEU A 510 -23.19 -18.46 6.94
N ASN A 511 -23.54 -17.95 8.12
CA ASN A 511 -24.47 -16.84 8.24
C ASN A 511 -23.90 -15.55 7.63
N ARG A 512 -22.60 -15.31 7.78
CA ARG A 512 -21.90 -14.18 7.17
C ARG A 512 -21.96 -14.26 5.64
N SER A 513 -21.62 -15.40 5.04
CA SER A 513 -21.71 -15.61 3.60
C SER A 513 -23.12 -15.29 3.08
N ARG A 514 -24.16 -15.78 3.77
CA ARG A 514 -25.57 -15.51 3.40
C ARG A 514 -25.96 -14.06 3.54
N LEU A 515 -25.47 -13.37 4.57
CA LEU A 515 -25.70 -11.92 4.74
C LEU A 515 -25.12 -11.14 3.57
N PHE A 516 -23.86 -11.42 3.21
CA PHE A 516 -23.23 -10.79 2.04
C PHE A 516 -23.96 -11.14 0.73
N GLY A 517 -24.54 -12.35 0.62
CA GLY A 517 -25.41 -12.71 -0.50
C GLY A 517 -26.66 -11.84 -0.61
N LEU A 518 -27.32 -11.52 0.52
CA LEU A 518 -28.45 -10.59 0.51
C LEU A 518 -28.03 -9.16 0.18
N MET A 519 -26.87 -8.72 0.69
CA MET A 519 -26.31 -7.40 0.37
C MET A 519 -25.99 -7.27 -1.12
N ARG A 520 -25.42 -8.32 -1.75
CA ARG A 520 -25.19 -8.34 -3.20
C ARG A 520 -26.49 -8.22 -3.98
N LYS A 521 -27.52 -8.98 -3.62
CA LYS A 521 -28.84 -8.87 -4.26
C LYS A 521 -29.40 -7.45 -4.22
N LEU A 522 -29.25 -6.75 -3.09
CA LEU A 522 -29.66 -5.35 -2.94
C LEU A 522 -28.87 -4.44 -3.87
N ILE A 523 -27.54 -4.57 -3.84
CA ILE A 523 -26.64 -3.76 -4.66
C ILE A 523 -26.90 -4.02 -6.14
N ASP A 524 -27.05 -5.28 -6.57
CA ASP A 524 -27.39 -5.64 -7.95
C ASP A 524 -28.73 -5.01 -8.40
N LYS A 525 -29.75 -4.98 -7.53
CA LYS A 525 -31.03 -4.32 -7.86
C LYS A 525 -30.89 -2.80 -7.97
N ILE A 526 -30.08 -2.18 -7.11
CA ILE A 526 -29.76 -0.74 -7.23
C ILE A 526 -29.00 -0.49 -8.54
N ALA A 527 -28.01 -1.31 -8.84
CA ALA A 527 -27.18 -1.25 -10.03
C ALA A 527 -28.02 -1.25 -11.32
N LEU A 528 -28.98 -2.19 -11.44
CA LEU A 528 -29.88 -2.29 -12.59
C LEU A 528 -30.71 -1.01 -12.85
N LYS A 529 -30.90 -0.18 -11.85
CA LYS A 529 -31.69 1.07 -11.93
C LYS A 529 -30.80 2.33 -12.00
N THR A 530 -29.48 2.19 -11.93
CA THR A 530 -28.54 3.30 -11.89
C THR A 530 -27.42 3.10 -12.92
N VAL A 531 -26.21 2.77 -12.47
CA VAL A 531 -24.98 2.72 -13.29
C VAL A 531 -24.54 1.30 -13.66
N GLY A 532 -25.39 0.30 -13.48
CA GLY A 532 -25.02 -1.08 -13.75
C GLY A 532 -23.88 -1.58 -12.85
N ASP A 533 -23.03 -2.45 -13.39
CA ASP A 533 -21.91 -3.05 -12.65
C ASP A 533 -20.86 -2.02 -12.17
N ASP A 534 -20.92 -0.79 -12.65
CA ASP A 534 -20.06 0.32 -12.22
C ASP A 534 -20.31 0.73 -10.77
N ILE A 535 -21.44 0.37 -10.21
CA ILE A 535 -21.76 0.60 -8.80
C ILE A 535 -20.67 0.06 -7.85
N TYR A 536 -19.98 -1.00 -8.24
CA TYR A 536 -18.91 -1.60 -7.44
C TYR A 536 -17.61 -0.76 -7.40
N HIS A 537 -17.48 0.23 -8.29
CA HIS A 537 -16.39 1.19 -8.31
C HIS A 537 -16.63 2.42 -7.42
N LEU A 538 -17.81 2.50 -6.79
CA LEU A 538 -18.20 3.58 -5.89
C LEU A 538 -18.17 3.13 -4.42
N SER A 539 -18.00 4.08 -3.49
CA SER A 539 -18.23 3.85 -2.07
C SER A 539 -19.72 3.88 -1.74
N LEU A 540 -20.11 3.35 -0.56
CA LEU A 540 -21.51 3.47 -0.09
C LEU A 540 -21.98 4.91 0.01
N GLU A 541 -21.10 5.84 0.36
CA GLU A 541 -21.44 7.26 0.43
C GLU A 541 -21.70 7.85 -0.95
N GLN A 542 -20.88 7.52 -1.95
CA GLN A 542 -21.09 7.94 -3.33
C GLN A 542 -22.38 7.34 -3.91
N ILE A 543 -22.68 6.06 -3.60
CA ILE A 543 -23.96 5.44 -3.98
C ILE A 543 -25.15 6.19 -3.36
N ARG A 544 -25.05 6.58 -2.08
CA ARG A 544 -26.05 7.42 -1.42
C ARG A 544 -26.25 8.75 -2.19
N ASP A 545 -25.17 9.44 -2.44
CA ASP A 545 -25.20 10.76 -3.09
C ASP A 545 -25.76 10.68 -4.52
N MET A 546 -25.42 9.61 -5.25
CA MET A 546 -26.00 9.33 -6.56
C MET A 546 -27.52 9.14 -6.48
N ILE A 547 -28.02 8.32 -5.54
CA ILE A 547 -29.44 7.99 -5.42
C ILE A 547 -30.25 9.16 -4.88
N PHE A 548 -29.78 9.91 -3.91
CA PHE A 548 -30.53 10.92 -3.18
C PHE A 548 -30.30 12.34 -3.69
N LEU A 549 -29.09 12.65 -4.16
CA LEU A 549 -28.67 13.97 -4.60
C LEU A 549 -28.57 14.09 -6.14
N GLY A 550 -28.66 12.96 -6.86
CA GLY A 550 -28.51 12.93 -8.32
C GLY A 550 -27.11 13.27 -8.80
N LYS A 551 -26.08 13.07 -7.96
CA LYS A 551 -24.70 13.31 -8.35
C LYS A 551 -24.21 12.26 -9.36
N GLU A 552 -23.45 12.68 -10.34
CA GLU A 552 -22.76 11.81 -11.29
C GLU A 552 -21.33 11.55 -10.81
N PHE A 553 -20.84 10.33 -11.06
CA PHE A 553 -19.53 9.84 -10.60
C PHE A 553 -18.75 9.14 -11.74
N SER A 554 -18.95 9.59 -12.98
CA SER A 554 -18.31 8.96 -14.15
C SER A 554 -16.79 9.05 -14.11
N ASP A 555 -16.24 10.19 -13.67
CA ASP A 555 -14.80 10.40 -13.57
C ASP A 555 -14.18 9.48 -12.50
N GLU A 556 -14.82 9.42 -11.30
CA GLU A 556 -14.35 8.59 -10.20
C GLU A 556 -14.44 7.09 -10.52
N ILE A 557 -15.44 6.67 -11.29
CA ILE A 557 -15.58 5.29 -11.78
C ILE A 557 -14.43 4.97 -12.74
N ASN A 558 -14.11 5.86 -13.67
CA ASN A 558 -13.02 5.66 -14.62
C ASN A 558 -11.66 5.66 -13.92
N GLU A 559 -11.44 6.58 -12.97
CA GLU A 559 -10.24 6.61 -12.12
C GLU A 559 -10.07 5.27 -11.38
N GLU A 560 -11.12 4.79 -10.71
CA GLU A 560 -11.06 3.52 -9.98
C GLU A 560 -10.80 2.32 -10.90
N ARG A 561 -11.37 2.30 -12.11
CA ARG A 561 -11.10 1.25 -13.11
C ARG A 561 -9.63 1.23 -13.51
N ASN A 562 -9.05 2.39 -13.80
CA ASN A 562 -7.63 2.51 -14.15
C ASN A 562 -6.74 2.07 -12.98
N MET A 563 -7.07 2.49 -11.76
CA MET A 563 -6.34 2.06 -10.57
C MET A 563 -6.41 0.55 -10.34
N LEU A 564 -7.56 -0.09 -10.60
CA LEU A 564 -7.68 -1.55 -10.46
C LEU A 564 -6.80 -2.29 -11.46
N LEU A 565 -6.67 -1.81 -12.69
CA LEU A 565 -5.76 -2.39 -13.69
C LEU A 565 -4.30 -2.34 -13.20
N ILE A 566 -3.89 -1.21 -12.59
CA ILE A 566 -2.57 -1.07 -11.98
C ILE A 566 -2.39 -2.07 -10.84
N TYR A 567 -3.35 -2.13 -9.91
CA TYR A 567 -3.30 -3.03 -8.76
C TYR A 567 -3.27 -4.53 -9.16
N GLU A 568 -3.90 -4.90 -10.26
CA GLU A 568 -3.87 -6.28 -10.78
C GLU A 568 -2.49 -6.67 -11.31
N ASN A 569 -1.73 -5.71 -11.86
CA ASN A 569 -0.37 -5.93 -12.35
C ASN A 569 0.69 -5.95 -11.22
N ILE A 570 0.38 -5.42 -10.03
CA ILE A 570 1.27 -5.48 -8.87
C ILE A 570 1.14 -6.86 -8.22
N PRO A 571 2.26 -7.57 -7.95
CA PRO A 571 2.22 -8.84 -7.24
C PRO A 571 1.63 -8.66 -5.83
N THR A 572 1.13 -9.75 -5.24
CA THR A 572 0.63 -9.70 -3.87
C THR A 572 1.79 -9.47 -2.89
N ILE A 573 1.82 -8.32 -2.27
CA ILE A 573 2.74 -7.97 -1.21
C ILE A 573 2.13 -8.47 0.10
N ARG A 574 2.79 -9.43 0.74
CA ARG A 574 2.28 -10.05 1.96
C ARG A 574 2.28 -9.07 3.14
N ARG A 575 3.34 -8.30 3.26
CA ARG A 575 3.56 -7.36 4.34
C ARG A 575 4.03 -6.01 3.83
N VAL A 576 3.55 -4.94 4.47
CA VAL A 576 3.98 -3.57 4.21
C VAL A 576 4.29 -2.90 5.55
N GLU A 577 5.47 -2.28 5.65
CA GLU A 577 5.88 -1.52 6.82
C GLU A 577 5.86 -0.03 6.48
N LEU A 578 4.98 0.71 7.12
CA LEU A 578 4.74 2.12 6.84
C LEU A 578 5.26 2.99 7.98
N LEU A 579 5.92 4.08 7.65
CA LEU A 579 6.37 5.09 8.60
C LEU A 579 5.29 6.18 8.73
N GLY A 580 4.64 6.27 9.88
CA GLY A 580 3.53 7.19 10.10
C GLY A 580 2.25 6.79 9.36
N ASN A 581 1.58 7.78 8.80
CA ASN A 581 0.45 7.63 7.88
C ASN A 581 0.84 8.19 6.50
N PRO A 582 1.74 7.52 5.76
CA PRO A 582 2.02 7.95 4.41
C PRO A 582 0.75 7.73 3.59
N ASP A 583 0.35 8.78 2.90
CA ASP A 583 -0.70 8.70 1.89
C ASP A 583 -0.07 8.04 0.67
N ILE A 584 -0.05 6.70 0.69
CA ILE A 584 0.55 5.90 -0.37
C ILE A 584 -0.57 5.49 -1.33
N ASP A 585 -0.77 6.32 -2.31
CA ASP A 585 -1.45 5.89 -3.51
C ASP A 585 -0.40 5.32 -4.48
N PHE A 586 -0.62 4.10 -4.94
CA PHE A 586 0.08 3.52 -6.07
C PHE A 586 -0.36 4.28 -7.32
N CYS A 587 0.40 5.29 -7.66
CA CYS A 587 0.16 6.09 -8.85
C CYS A 587 1.27 5.81 -9.84
N ASP A 588 1.23 4.64 -10.49
CA ASP A 588 1.94 4.46 -11.72
C ASP A 588 1.01 3.99 -12.81
N VAL A 589 0.50 4.98 -13.45
CA VAL A 589 -0.14 4.81 -14.75
C VAL A 589 0.98 4.72 -15.77
N GLN A 590 1.26 3.52 -16.26
CA GLN A 590 1.79 3.44 -17.63
C GLN A 590 0.74 4.10 -18.50
N ALA A 591 1.11 5.23 -19.09
CA ALA A 591 0.25 5.90 -20.05
C ALA A 591 -0.16 4.89 -21.11
N ILE A 592 -1.45 4.61 -21.21
CA ILE A 592 -2.02 3.99 -22.39
C ILE A 592 -1.74 4.98 -23.52
N GLU A 593 -0.98 4.55 -24.52
CA GLU A 593 -0.80 5.31 -25.75
C GLU A 593 -2.16 5.43 -26.44
N GLU A 594 -2.83 6.54 -26.24
CA GLU A 594 -3.87 6.96 -27.15
C GLU A 594 -3.30 8.06 -28.03
N ASP A 595 -3.06 7.74 -29.30
CA ASP A 595 -2.91 8.71 -30.36
C ASP A 595 -4.21 9.52 -30.47
N GLY A 596 -4.14 10.78 -30.10
CA GLY A 596 -5.26 11.70 -30.28
C GLY A 596 -4.91 13.10 -29.78
N ASP A 597 -4.97 14.05 -30.70
CA ASP A 597 -4.61 15.46 -30.53
C ASP A 597 -5.67 16.26 -29.71
N GLU A 598 -6.37 15.63 -28.77
CA GLU A 598 -7.33 16.28 -27.87
C GLU A 598 -6.66 16.66 -26.56
N ARG A 599 -6.78 17.94 -26.18
CA ARG A 599 -6.30 18.47 -24.90
C ARG A 599 -7.09 17.82 -23.75
N LYS A 600 -6.42 16.96 -23.01
CA LYS A 600 -6.99 16.23 -21.88
C LYS A 600 -7.11 17.15 -20.65
N ASP A 601 -8.27 17.11 -19.99
CA ASP A 601 -8.47 17.85 -18.73
C ASP A 601 -7.90 17.11 -17.50
N PHE A 602 -7.42 15.89 -17.70
CA PHE A 602 -6.81 15.07 -16.66
C PHE A 602 -5.46 14.55 -17.12
N LEU A 603 -4.41 14.99 -16.44
CA LEU A 603 -3.03 14.65 -16.77
C LEU A 603 -2.44 13.78 -15.67
N ILE A 604 -1.78 12.70 -16.07
CA ILE A 604 -1.25 11.70 -15.15
C ILE A 604 0.27 11.71 -15.20
N GLY A 605 0.89 11.57 -14.04
CA GLY A 605 2.33 11.48 -13.85
C GLY A 605 2.64 10.74 -12.57
N ARG A 606 3.84 10.93 -12.03
CA ARG A 606 4.27 10.35 -10.75
C ARG A 606 4.15 11.36 -9.63
N GLY A 607 3.42 11.00 -8.57
CA GLY A 607 3.44 11.74 -7.32
C GLY A 607 4.78 11.56 -6.62
N VAL A 608 5.52 12.65 -6.43
CA VAL A 608 6.87 12.59 -5.84
C VAL A 608 6.99 13.35 -4.53
N SER A 609 6.01 14.17 -4.18
CA SER A 609 5.91 14.86 -2.91
C SER A 609 4.46 15.03 -2.52
N SER A 610 4.11 14.55 -1.33
CA SER A 610 2.75 14.45 -0.82
C SER A 610 2.01 15.79 -0.71
N GLY A 611 0.68 15.73 -0.78
CA GLY A 611 -0.23 16.84 -0.59
C GLY A 611 -1.06 17.17 -1.82
N ARG A 612 -2.16 17.90 -1.60
CA ARG A 612 -3.09 18.34 -2.65
C ARG A 612 -3.19 19.85 -2.63
N VAL A 613 -3.17 20.47 -3.82
CA VAL A 613 -3.27 21.93 -3.94
C VAL A 613 -3.89 22.34 -5.27
N SER A 614 -4.76 23.33 -5.19
CA SER A 614 -5.33 23.98 -6.39
C SER A 614 -4.74 25.37 -6.57
N GLY A 615 -4.51 25.75 -7.81
CA GLY A 615 -3.96 27.08 -8.13
C GLY A 615 -3.80 27.34 -9.62
N GLU A 616 -3.38 28.56 -9.91
CA GLU A 616 -3.08 29.03 -11.26
C GLU A 616 -1.71 28.50 -11.69
N ILE A 617 -1.62 27.99 -12.91
CA ILE A 617 -0.37 27.55 -13.54
C ILE A 617 0.48 28.76 -13.99
N ILE A 618 1.78 28.63 -13.77
CA ILE A 618 2.81 29.39 -14.50
C ILE A 618 3.69 28.41 -15.26
N LYS A 619 3.62 28.45 -16.60
CA LYS A 619 4.45 27.65 -17.50
C LYS A 619 5.80 28.29 -17.68
N ILE A 620 6.87 27.58 -17.30
CA ILE A 620 8.25 28.08 -17.34
C ILE A 620 9.09 27.17 -18.21
N THR A 621 9.59 27.73 -19.31
CA THR A 621 10.53 27.09 -20.24
C THR A 621 11.98 27.52 -20.00
N ASP A 622 12.19 28.73 -19.48
CA ASP A 622 13.51 29.29 -19.12
C ASP A 622 13.40 30.08 -17.81
N MET A 623 13.98 29.53 -16.74
CA MET A 623 13.93 30.13 -15.41
C MET A 623 14.56 31.53 -15.32
N ARG A 624 15.51 31.82 -16.20
CA ARG A 624 16.22 33.13 -16.22
C ARG A 624 15.33 34.31 -16.64
N LYS A 625 14.18 34.02 -17.25
CA LYS A 625 13.20 34.99 -17.74
C LYS A 625 12.05 35.24 -16.76
N VAL A 626 12.05 34.59 -15.58
CA VAL A 626 10.94 34.61 -14.62
C VAL A 626 11.37 35.20 -13.31
N LEU A 627 10.55 36.10 -12.77
CA LEU A 627 10.81 36.74 -11.46
C LEU A 627 10.07 35.97 -10.35
N LEU A 628 10.65 35.93 -9.15
CA LEU A 628 10.05 35.26 -7.97
C LEU A 628 8.61 35.72 -7.68
N LYS A 629 8.33 37.04 -7.90
CA LYS A 629 6.98 37.59 -7.71
C LYS A 629 5.93 36.97 -8.63
N ASP A 630 6.32 36.55 -9.83
CA ASP A 630 5.41 35.99 -10.85
C ASP A 630 5.02 34.53 -10.50
N VAL A 631 5.87 33.84 -9.77
CA VAL A 631 5.71 32.44 -9.34
C VAL A 631 5.01 32.32 -7.99
N LYS A 632 5.15 33.36 -7.14
CA LYS A 632 4.66 33.31 -5.76
C LYS A 632 3.17 32.93 -5.67
N GLY A 633 2.90 31.82 -5.02
CA GLY A 633 1.54 31.31 -4.82
C GLY A 633 0.90 30.61 -6.03
N LYS A 634 1.66 30.38 -7.11
CA LYS A 634 1.21 29.63 -8.31
C LYS A 634 1.79 28.23 -8.36
N ILE A 635 1.31 27.42 -9.29
CA ILE A 635 1.80 26.09 -9.59
C ILE A 635 2.73 26.18 -10.80
N ILE A 636 3.96 25.72 -10.63
CA ILE A 636 4.93 25.67 -11.72
C ILE A 636 4.62 24.48 -12.64
N ALA A 637 4.58 24.74 -13.95
CA ALA A 637 4.65 23.71 -14.99
C ALA A 637 5.92 23.91 -15.82
N THR A 638 6.76 22.86 -15.94
CA THR A 638 8.05 22.94 -16.64
C THR A 638 8.43 21.60 -17.27
N TYR A 639 9.41 21.59 -18.17
CA TYR A 639 9.99 20.34 -18.69
C TYR A 639 10.72 19.53 -17.62
N SER A 640 11.62 20.18 -16.88
CA SER A 640 12.41 19.63 -15.78
C SER A 640 12.98 20.75 -14.96
N THR A 641 13.51 20.46 -13.76
CA THR A 641 14.19 21.47 -12.93
C THR A 641 15.64 21.06 -12.67
N ASP A 642 16.48 22.07 -12.46
CA ASP A 642 17.87 21.94 -12.05
C ASP A 642 18.11 22.67 -10.70
N PRO A 643 19.30 22.55 -10.08
CA PRO A 643 19.58 23.18 -8.79
C PRO A 643 19.34 24.71 -8.72
N GLY A 644 19.39 25.40 -9.86
CA GLY A 644 19.10 26.85 -9.93
C GLY A 644 17.63 27.19 -9.67
N TRP A 645 16.72 26.22 -9.78
CA TRP A 645 15.28 26.42 -9.60
C TRP A 645 14.84 26.54 -8.15
N PHE A 646 15.70 26.22 -7.18
CA PHE A 646 15.34 26.14 -5.77
C PHE A 646 14.49 27.32 -5.27
N LEU A 647 14.90 28.56 -5.60
CA LEU A 647 14.18 29.76 -5.16
C LEU A 647 12.76 29.88 -5.76
N LEU A 648 12.60 29.46 -7.01
CA LEU A 648 11.27 29.44 -7.65
C LEU A 648 10.37 28.38 -7.03
N LEU A 649 10.92 27.19 -6.76
CA LEU A 649 10.20 26.07 -6.13
C LEU A 649 9.77 26.40 -4.69
N ASP A 650 10.59 27.15 -3.95
CA ASP A 650 10.26 27.56 -2.57
C ASP A 650 9.01 28.46 -2.50
N VAL A 651 8.86 29.39 -3.43
CA VAL A 651 7.71 30.31 -3.45
C VAL A 651 6.48 29.77 -4.17
N ALA A 652 6.61 28.67 -4.90
CA ALA A 652 5.50 28.00 -5.59
C ALA A 652 4.54 27.32 -4.61
N LYS A 653 3.28 27.12 -5.00
CA LYS A 653 2.31 26.30 -4.26
C LYS A 653 2.47 24.82 -4.54
N GLY A 654 2.82 24.45 -5.76
CA GLY A 654 2.96 23.10 -6.26
C GLY A 654 3.78 23.03 -7.52
N ILE A 655 4.15 21.83 -7.94
CA ILE A 655 5.12 21.62 -9.02
C ILE A 655 4.62 20.52 -9.96
N LEU A 656 4.63 20.81 -11.26
CA LEU A 656 4.38 19.87 -12.34
C LEU A 656 5.61 19.84 -13.25
N ALA A 657 6.13 18.68 -13.55
CA ALA A 657 7.22 18.54 -14.52
C ALA A 657 6.90 17.44 -15.57
N GLU A 658 7.18 17.74 -16.82
CA GLU A 658 6.98 16.82 -17.92
C GLU A 658 7.93 15.64 -17.83
N ARG A 659 9.17 15.89 -17.40
CA ARG A 659 10.21 14.90 -17.19
C ARG A 659 10.52 14.80 -15.70
N GLY A 660 10.86 13.61 -15.24
CA GLY A 660 11.26 13.42 -13.87
C GLY A 660 10.90 12.05 -13.33
N SER A 661 11.75 11.59 -12.42
CA SER A 661 11.57 10.36 -11.66
C SER A 661 11.48 10.66 -10.17
N LEU A 662 11.32 9.64 -9.35
CA LEU A 662 11.41 9.75 -7.88
C LEU A 662 12.75 10.36 -7.40
N LEU A 663 13.76 10.36 -8.26
CA LEU A 663 15.13 10.80 -7.99
C LEU A 663 15.46 12.15 -8.60
N SER A 664 14.57 12.68 -9.43
CA SER A 664 14.83 13.96 -10.08
C SER A 664 15.08 15.07 -9.07
N HIS A 665 15.82 16.09 -9.48
CA HIS A 665 16.00 17.30 -8.68
C HIS A 665 14.65 17.86 -8.21
N THR A 666 13.65 17.89 -9.10
CA THR A 666 12.27 18.28 -8.78
C THR A 666 11.72 17.50 -7.60
N ALA A 667 11.85 16.17 -7.62
CA ALA A 667 11.31 15.29 -6.59
C ALA A 667 12.00 15.50 -5.23
N ILE A 668 13.33 15.64 -5.24
CA ILE A 668 14.11 15.85 -4.01
C ILE A 668 13.72 17.18 -3.37
N VAL A 669 13.80 18.28 -4.13
CA VAL A 669 13.51 19.63 -3.62
C VAL A 669 12.05 19.77 -3.19
N ALA A 670 11.11 19.24 -3.96
CA ALA A 670 9.69 19.28 -3.61
C ALA A 670 9.40 18.62 -2.25
N ARG A 671 10.03 17.48 -1.96
CA ARG A 671 9.92 16.80 -0.66
C ARG A 671 10.51 17.61 0.48
N GLU A 672 11.69 18.19 0.28
CA GLU A 672 12.33 19.05 1.28
C GLU A 672 11.47 20.29 1.61
N LEU A 673 10.93 20.93 0.57
CA LEU A 673 10.06 22.10 0.71
C LEU A 673 8.61 21.73 1.11
N LYS A 674 8.28 20.44 1.22
CA LYS A 674 6.92 19.92 1.50
C LYS A 674 5.88 20.53 0.55
N LYS A 675 6.21 20.61 -0.74
CA LYS A 675 5.32 21.12 -1.80
C LYS A 675 4.73 19.94 -2.57
N PRO A 676 3.42 19.88 -2.81
CA PRO A 676 2.85 18.88 -3.68
C PRO A 676 3.49 18.90 -5.05
N ALA A 677 3.92 17.73 -5.55
CA ALA A 677 4.60 17.67 -6.83
C ALA A 677 4.26 16.38 -7.60
N VAL A 678 4.07 16.57 -8.91
CA VAL A 678 3.86 15.48 -9.88
C VAL A 678 4.87 15.65 -11.01
N VAL A 679 5.60 14.58 -11.33
CA VAL A 679 6.62 14.57 -12.41
C VAL A 679 6.33 13.47 -13.42
N GLY A 680 7.01 13.48 -14.57
CA GLY A 680 6.81 12.47 -15.61
C GLY A 680 5.45 12.58 -16.29
N ILE A 681 4.86 13.76 -16.34
CA ILE A 681 3.58 14.00 -17.03
C ILE A 681 3.86 14.14 -18.53
N LYS A 682 3.59 13.10 -19.31
CA LYS A 682 3.87 13.06 -20.75
C LYS A 682 3.11 14.18 -21.47
N GLY A 683 3.82 15.03 -22.21
CA GLY A 683 3.25 16.13 -22.99
C GLY A 683 2.68 17.29 -22.15
N LEU A 684 2.99 17.38 -20.85
CA LEU A 684 2.54 18.45 -19.96
C LEU A 684 2.62 19.83 -20.61
N MET A 685 3.79 20.14 -21.17
CA MET A 685 4.06 21.48 -21.70
C MET A 685 3.21 21.84 -22.93
N ASN A 686 2.63 20.85 -23.60
CA ASN A 686 1.68 21.06 -24.71
C ASN A 686 0.23 21.12 -24.19
N GLN A 687 -0.05 20.48 -23.07
CA GLN A 687 -1.39 20.34 -22.50
C GLN A 687 -1.82 21.53 -21.62
N VAL A 688 -0.87 22.29 -21.04
CA VAL A 688 -1.16 23.39 -20.13
C VAL A 688 -0.62 24.72 -20.62
N GLN A 689 -1.29 25.81 -20.20
CA GLN A 689 -0.88 27.20 -20.47
C GLN A 689 -0.77 27.98 -19.15
N THR A 690 -0.03 29.10 -19.17
CA THR A 690 -0.01 30.04 -18.04
C THR A 690 -1.41 30.65 -17.89
N GLY A 691 -1.95 30.63 -16.67
CA GLY A 691 -3.29 31.09 -16.36
C GLY A 691 -4.31 29.97 -16.15
N ASP A 692 -4.04 28.73 -16.63
CA ASP A 692 -4.90 27.59 -16.34
C ASP A 692 -5.03 27.38 -14.81
N ILE A 693 -6.22 27.10 -14.34
CA ILE A 693 -6.48 26.70 -12.94
C ILE A 693 -6.49 25.18 -12.87
N VAL A 694 -5.65 24.64 -12.01
CA VAL A 694 -5.53 23.17 -11.86
C VAL A 694 -5.62 22.75 -10.40
N ASP A 695 -5.97 21.50 -10.21
CA ASP A 695 -5.89 20.79 -8.95
C ASP A 695 -4.85 19.68 -9.10
N ILE A 696 -3.79 19.73 -8.32
CA ILE A 696 -2.74 18.70 -8.32
C ILE A 696 -2.80 17.88 -7.05
N ASP A 697 -2.62 16.58 -7.21
CA ASP A 697 -2.51 15.64 -6.11
C ASP A 697 -1.16 14.93 -6.19
N GLY A 698 -0.23 15.40 -5.34
CA GLY A 698 1.12 14.85 -5.25
C GLY A 698 1.17 13.46 -4.61
N ASN A 699 0.08 12.98 -4.02
CA ASN A 699 -0.04 11.62 -3.52
C ASN A 699 -0.42 10.70 -4.67
N ARG A 700 -1.47 11.07 -5.42
CA ARG A 700 -2.05 10.27 -6.51
C ARG A 700 -1.35 10.46 -7.86
N GLY A 701 -0.46 11.42 -7.97
CA GLY A 701 0.33 11.65 -9.18
C GLY A 701 -0.47 12.21 -10.36
N TYR A 702 -1.52 12.99 -10.10
CA TYR A 702 -2.30 13.60 -11.17
C TYR A 702 -2.41 15.12 -11.10
N CYS A 703 -2.74 15.71 -12.23
CA CYS A 703 -3.13 17.11 -12.40
C CYS A 703 -4.47 17.15 -13.12
N LYS A 704 -5.51 17.71 -12.48
CA LYS A 704 -6.82 17.97 -13.11
C LYS A 704 -6.91 19.45 -13.49
N ILE A 705 -7.22 19.74 -14.75
CA ILE A 705 -7.47 21.10 -15.22
C ILE A 705 -8.91 21.47 -14.84
N ILE A 706 -9.08 22.48 -13.97
CA ILE A 706 -10.39 22.92 -13.51
C ILE A 706 -10.95 24.00 -14.44
N LYS A 707 -10.06 24.88 -14.93
CA LYS A 707 -10.44 25.97 -15.83
C LYS A 707 -9.25 26.32 -16.73
N ARG A 708 -9.51 26.45 -18.01
CA ARG A 708 -8.53 26.91 -19.00
C ARG A 708 -8.54 28.43 -19.09
N SER A 709 -7.36 29.02 -19.30
CA SER A 709 -7.15 30.46 -19.46
C SER A 709 -7.68 30.97 -20.81
#